data_5f1e769ed7de98ac628d308eef1571a3
#
_entry.id   5f1e769ed7de98ac628d308eef1571a3
#
_cell.length_a   1.000
_cell.length_b   1.000
_cell.length_c   1.000
_cell.angle_alpha   90.00
_cell.angle_beta   90.00
_cell.angle_gamma   90.00
#
_symmetry.space_group_name_H-M   'P 1'
#
loop_
_entity.id
_entity.type
_entity.pdbx_description
1 polymer ?
#
loop_
_entity_poly.entity_id
_entity_poly.type
_entity_poly.pdbx_seq_one_letter_code
_entity_poly.pdbx_strand_id
1 'polypeptide(L)'
;MDRLSQLPTLRITPTKKLTLTYRGKNYQGVAGDTLATALYANGIRIFSRSIKYHRPRGLYSLNGESGNCLMEVDATPNIRTEQTPLRNGMIVVPQNVIGTPEWDFMGIMDMFHWAMPAGFYYKIFHKPYWLWPFFMGIIRKAAGIGRINPSRREGRSDELYLNCEVCVVGGGPAGISAALTAAGKGLRVILLEARPWLGGFYDYRTIEYTKGVPLYKRAVQLVEQVEDTPDVRIFPHTSLIGFYNNNLITARQKGHEKDSFDERYIEIRAQSVVVATGCTERPLIFENNERPGVMQIGCAHRLAQTYGLLPGKYAVFSVGHDLGLEAAIDLSGLGLNVLCVADSRSDGQDPELLEKLTKINIPVLKGWVASKAHGKKHIKKVTLSAIEGTKHKDFLCDLLVASTGLTNARSPIFLTQAKMVHDPDSGLFVPKKLPNKVYVAGRFLGFHDPLSIETSGELAGLAAAIDCGVSAKSQAKEVKRRLEDMPGPIRASQFTRIPGRGAHDFICFDEDVTIQHIHQAYEMGFDNAELAKRFTAAGTGPTQGGISGHNLPLVISQYNADSDGSIVPTTVRPPLTPTLLGTYAGRNPNPYKQTPLHETQKNSGAVFHRMGVWKRARYFSKDYSARDEIENVRNNVGLIDVSTLGKFRVFGPDSVKALERVYVGDMSSIPEGKVKYSAMCNDDGCLIDDGVITRRGVNDYYLTTSTGRSGVTVEWIRYHTRYDGWDFHIVNLTEVYGAINLAGPRAREVFQKITDTNLSNEAFPFMGYREFTLKDTVPVRVMRLGFVGELSYEIHIPASYTQTVWEWLLGAGEEFGICPFGLEAQNALRLEKGHVIIGQESEIRTTLHDLGLGFLLYRKKHEANTVGVFALKNTEYQQGRLKLVGFKMDSPLKTPHDGSVVVDSEIRGYICTARYSYTLGESIGLALVESHLAKKGTQLEIFDAGAGNKRLYAKVVSTSFYDAEGKRLRM
;
A
#
# COMPACT_ATOMS: atom_id res chain seq x y z
N MET A 1 3.57 34.07 -21.72
CA MET A 1 2.49 33.96 -22.73
C MET A 1 1.29 34.73 -22.24
N ASP A 2 0.73 35.53 -23.07
CA ASP A 2 -0.53 36.18 -22.78
C ASP A 2 -1.65 35.13 -22.80
N ARG A 3 -2.51 35.14 -21.79
CA ARG A 3 -3.62 34.21 -21.69
C ARG A 3 -4.86 34.78 -22.41
N LEU A 4 -5.62 33.89 -23.00
CA LEU A 4 -6.98 34.18 -23.47
C LEU A 4 -7.85 34.39 -22.23
N SER A 5 -8.22 35.64 -21.96
CA SER A 5 -8.83 36.04 -20.68
C SER A 5 -10.36 36.07 -20.66
N GLN A 6 -11.00 35.93 -21.84
CA GLN A 6 -12.45 36.14 -22.01
C GLN A 6 -13.23 34.86 -22.42
N LEU A 7 -12.67 33.69 -22.19
CA LEU A 7 -13.37 32.45 -22.56
C LEU A 7 -14.33 32.01 -21.44
N PRO A 8 -15.56 31.64 -21.79
CA PRO A 8 -16.56 31.21 -20.81
C PRO A 8 -16.27 29.88 -20.16
N THR A 9 -15.30 29.14 -20.71
CA THR A 9 -14.91 27.77 -20.27
C THR A 9 -13.70 27.80 -19.31
N LEU A 10 -13.16 28.96 -18.99
CA LEU A 10 -11.98 29.12 -18.13
C LEU A 10 -12.27 28.60 -16.70
N ARG A 11 -11.36 27.77 -16.21
CA ARG A 11 -11.35 27.27 -14.83
C ARG A 11 -10.24 27.89 -13.98
N ILE A 12 -9.63 28.94 -14.47
CA ILE A 12 -8.61 29.73 -13.77
C ILE A 12 -9.15 31.09 -13.34
N THR A 13 -8.52 31.69 -12.33
CA THR A 13 -8.79 33.05 -11.90
C THR A 13 -7.59 33.92 -12.27
N PRO A 14 -7.59 34.57 -13.44
CA PRO A 14 -6.42 35.33 -13.96
C PRO A 14 -5.93 36.43 -13.04
N THR A 15 -6.83 37.00 -12.22
CA THR A 15 -6.53 38.10 -11.28
C THR A 15 -5.82 37.59 -10.01
N LYS A 16 -5.99 36.29 -9.61
CA LYS A 16 -5.36 35.71 -8.41
C LYS A 16 -4.04 35.04 -8.78
N LYS A 17 -2.95 35.80 -8.69
CA LYS A 17 -1.60 35.28 -8.96
C LYS A 17 -1.07 34.43 -7.84
N LEU A 18 -0.38 33.36 -8.19
CA LEU A 18 0.34 32.44 -7.29
C LEU A 18 1.79 32.34 -7.75
N THR A 19 2.70 32.15 -6.81
CA THR A 19 4.13 32.01 -7.09
C THR A 19 4.57 30.57 -6.89
N LEU A 20 5.53 30.13 -7.69
CA LEU A 20 6.26 28.86 -7.52
C LEU A 20 7.75 29.10 -7.80
N THR A 21 8.59 28.31 -7.20
CA THR A 21 10.03 28.27 -7.47
C THR A 21 10.34 27.06 -8.33
N TYR A 22 10.90 27.28 -9.52
CA TYR A 22 11.37 26.23 -10.41
C TYR A 22 12.85 26.39 -10.70
N ARG A 23 13.66 25.40 -10.34
CA ARG A 23 15.13 25.44 -10.47
C ARG A 23 15.76 26.70 -9.81
N GLY A 24 15.30 27.05 -8.63
CA GLY A 24 15.78 28.20 -7.88
C GLY A 24 15.34 29.58 -8.43
N LYS A 25 14.50 29.63 -9.48
CA LYS A 25 13.92 30.86 -10.03
C LYS A 25 12.43 30.94 -9.72
N ASN A 26 11.94 32.12 -9.42
CA ASN A 26 10.53 32.37 -9.17
C ASN A 26 9.77 32.56 -10.47
N TYR A 27 8.63 31.92 -10.56
CA TYR A 27 7.69 31.96 -11.66
C TYR A 27 6.29 32.28 -11.13
N GLN A 28 5.43 32.82 -12.00
CA GLN A 28 4.06 33.12 -11.66
C GLN A 28 3.08 32.25 -12.45
N GLY A 29 2.09 31.73 -11.75
CA GLY A 29 0.87 31.16 -12.31
C GLY A 29 -0.36 31.87 -11.74
N VAL A 30 -1.54 31.33 -11.98
CA VAL A 30 -2.80 31.87 -11.47
C VAL A 30 -3.58 30.77 -10.72
N ALA A 31 -4.51 31.18 -9.87
CA ALA A 31 -5.38 30.22 -9.17
C ALA A 31 -6.20 29.40 -10.18
N GLY A 32 -6.27 28.10 -10.00
CA GLY A 32 -6.86 27.14 -10.92
C GLY A 32 -5.87 26.49 -11.89
N ASP A 33 -4.63 26.99 -11.99
CA ASP A 33 -3.59 26.30 -12.75
C ASP A 33 -3.23 24.95 -12.11
N THR A 34 -2.79 24.02 -12.95
CA THR A 34 -1.89 22.95 -12.50
C THR A 34 -0.44 23.44 -12.53
N LEU A 35 0.47 22.73 -11.86
CA LEU A 35 1.90 23.06 -11.95
C LEU A 35 2.39 23.04 -13.41
N ALA A 36 1.93 22.07 -14.20
CA ALA A 36 2.31 21.98 -15.60
C ALA A 36 1.82 23.16 -16.44
N THR A 37 0.57 23.59 -16.25
CA THR A 37 0.01 24.74 -17.01
C THR A 37 0.67 26.05 -16.60
N ALA A 38 0.98 26.23 -15.31
CA ALA A 38 1.73 27.39 -14.84
C ALA A 38 3.15 27.46 -15.46
N LEU A 39 3.88 26.33 -15.47
CA LEU A 39 5.19 26.26 -16.13
C LEU A 39 5.10 26.48 -17.65
N TYR A 40 4.07 25.91 -18.29
CA TYR A 40 3.83 26.09 -19.72
C TYR A 40 3.55 27.56 -20.09
N ALA A 41 2.78 28.26 -19.27
CA ALA A 41 2.51 29.70 -19.41
C ALA A 41 3.80 30.53 -19.34
N ASN A 42 4.79 30.09 -18.59
CA ASN A 42 6.10 30.72 -18.46
C ASN A 42 7.12 30.27 -19.52
N GLY A 43 6.70 29.58 -20.56
CA GLY A 43 7.57 29.18 -21.66
C GLY A 43 8.35 27.89 -21.46
N ILE A 44 8.14 27.16 -20.34
CA ILE A 44 8.75 25.86 -20.14
C ILE A 44 8.05 24.84 -21.04
N ARG A 45 8.83 24.16 -21.89
CA ARG A 45 8.34 23.18 -22.88
C ARG A 45 8.91 21.78 -22.65
N ILE A 46 10.05 21.67 -21.97
CA ILE A 46 10.66 20.40 -21.57
C ILE A 46 10.46 20.25 -20.07
N PHE A 47 9.67 19.27 -19.67
CA PHE A 47 9.30 19.02 -18.29
C PHE A 47 10.23 18.01 -17.62
N SER A 48 10.60 16.96 -18.36
CA SER A 48 11.48 15.91 -17.87
C SER A 48 12.30 15.32 -19.04
N ARG A 49 13.13 14.35 -18.70
CA ARG A 49 13.83 13.49 -19.67
C ARG A 49 13.36 12.05 -19.49
N SER A 50 13.35 11.27 -20.56
CA SER A 50 12.97 9.88 -20.50
C SER A 50 14.00 9.04 -19.70
N ILE A 51 13.57 7.90 -19.15
CA ILE A 51 14.38 7.13 -18.18
C ILE A 51 15.50 6.32 -18.82
N LYS A 52 15.38 5.96 -20.10
CA LYS A 52 16.33 5.07 -20.81
C LYS A 52 17.22 5.85 -21.78
N TYR A 53 16.62 6.67 -22.61
CA TYR A 53 17.35 7.41 -23.66
C TYR A 53 17.58 8.88 -23.32
N HIS A 54 17.07 9.36 -22.21
CA HIS A 54 17.16 10.77 -21.80
C HIS A 54 16.67 11.76 -22.87
N ARG A 55 15.67 11.36 -23.64
CA ARG A 55 15.03 12.21 -24.65
C ARG A 55 14.11 13.24 -24.00
N PRO A 56 13.99 14.44 -24.56
CA PRO A 56 13.16 15.48 -23.96
C PRO A 56 11.68 15.08 -23.97
N ARG A 57 10.98 15.36 -22.89
CA ARG A 57 9.55 15.10 -22.70
C ARG A 57 8.80 16.40 -22.45
N GLY A 58 7.68 16.59 -23.13
CA GLY A 58 6.80 17.74 -23.03
C GLY A 58 5.39 17.36 -22.57
N LEU A 59 4.53 18.36 -22.45
CA LEU A 59 3.13 18.16 -22.15
C LEU A 59 2.44 17.39 -23.27
N TYR A 60 1.74 16.31 -22.95
CA TYR A 60 1.17 15.40 -23.95
C TYR A 60 -0.33 15.20 -23.84
N SER A 61 -0.87 14.88 -22.63
CA SER A 61 -2.27 14.53 -22.45
C SER A 61 -3.07 15.43 -21.49
N LEU A 62 -2.45 16.01 -20.48
CA LEU A 62 -3.09 16.64 -19.31
C LEU A 62 -4.03 15.72 -18.51
N ASN A 63 -3.95 14.39 -18.72
CA ASN A 63 -4.74 13.38 -18.02
C ASN A 63 -3.92 12.55 -17.03
N GLY A 64 -2.60 12.74 -16.98
CA GLY A 64 -1.69 11.89 -16.19
C GLY A 64 -1.47 10.50 -16.78
N GLU A 65 -1.63 10.35 -18.08
CA GLU A 65 -1.46 9.07 -18.78
C GLU A 65 -0.04 8.85 -19.29
N SER A 66 0.81 9.86 -19.17
CA SER A 66 2.23 9.78 -19.54
C SER A 66 3.12 10.19 -18.35
N GLY A 67 4.32 9.61 -18.28
CA GLY A 67 5.36 10.02 -17.34
C GLY A 67 6.08 11.33 -17.71
N ASN A 68 5.66 12.01 -18.76
CA ASN A 68 6.34 13.16 -19.35
C ASN A 68 6.50 14.36 -18.41
N CYS A 69 5.58 14.53 -17.45
CA CYS A 69 5.52 15.69 -16.58
C CYS A 69 5.78 15.34 -15.09
N LEU A 70 6.56 14.30 -14.83
CA LEU A 70 6.97 13.92 -13.48
C LEU A 70 8.09 14.85 -12.99
N MET A 71 7.87 15.43 -11.79
CA MET A 71 8.86 16.29 -11.13
C MET A 71 8.87 16.03 -9.62
N GLU A 72 9.92 16.46 -8.96
CA GLU A 72 9.95 16.57 -7.51
C GLU A 72 9.26 17.89 -7.10
N VAL A 73 8.29 17.80 -6.20
CA VAL A 73 7.55 18.95 -5.69
C VAL A 73 7.57 18.93 -4.17
N ASP A 74 8.05 20.01 -3.57
CA ASP A 74 8.18 20.12 -2.11
C ASP A 74 8.90 18.91 -1.49
N ALA A 75 10.02 18.51 -2.12
CA ALA A 75 10.81 17.33 -1.77
C ALA A 75 10.08 15.98 -1.86
N THR A 76 8.94 15.92 -2.58
CA THR A 76 8.28 14.66 -2.93
C THR A 76 8.58 14.30 -4.36
N PRO A 77 9.20 13.15 -4.63
CA PRO A 77 9.53 12.73 -5.98
C PRO A 77 8.29 12.22 -6.74
N ASN A 78 8.42 12.16 -8.07
CA ASN A 78 7.47 11.55 -9.01
C ASN A 78 6.05 12.15 -8.96
N ILE A 79 5.94 13.43 -8.65
CA ILE A 79 4.65 14.14 -8.67
C ILE A 79 4.24 14.43 -10.12
N ARG A 80 2.99 14.09 -10.45
CA ARG A 80 2.37 14.39 -11.74
C ARG A 80 1.95 15.85 -11.79
N THR A 81 2.78 16.71 -12.34
CA THR A 81 2.56 18.17 -12.35
C THR A 81 1.33 18.57 -13.17
N GLU A 82 0.93 17.79 -14.16
CA GLU A 82 -0.27 18.03 -14.96
C GLU A 82 -1.59 17.80 -14.20
N GLN A 83 -1.55 17.08 -13.09
CA GLN A 83 -2.71 16.80 -12.22
C GLN A 83 -2.59 17.44 -10.83
N THR A 84 -1.53 18.19 -10.57
CA THR A 84 -1.29 18.79 -9.26
C THR A 84 -1.66 20.27 -9.32
N PRO A 85 -2.68 20.71 -8.58
CA PRO A 85 -3.06 22.11 -8.49
C PRO A 85 -1.90 22.97 -7.99
N LEU A 86 -1.72 24.13 -8.61
CA LEU A 86 -0.74 25.11 -8.16
C LEU A 86 -1.15 25.71 -6.81
N ARG A 87 -0.23 25.69 -5.86
CA ARG A 87 -0.33 26.39 -4.57
C ARG A 87 0.80 27.39 -4.45
N ASN A 88 0.56 28.43 -3.68
CA ASN A 88 1.57 29.48 -3.49
C ASN A 88 2.82 28.96 -2.77
N GLY A 89 4.00 29.32 -3.27
CA GLY A 89 5.28 28.95 -2.64
C GLY A 89 5.79 27.54 -2.93
N MET A 90 5.16 26.76 -3.83
CA MET A 90 5.65 25.43 -4.18
C MET A 90 7.05 25.46 -4.76
N ILE A 91 7.89 24.51 -4.35
CA ILE A 91 9.25 24.30 -4.87
C ILE A 91 9.22 23.10 -5.81
N VAL A 92 9.60 23.35 -7.08
CA VAL A 92 9.57 22.34 -8.14
C VAL A 92 10.96 22.13 -8.71
N VAL A 93 11.38 20.86 -8.74
CA VAL A 93 12.69 20.47 -9.26
C VAL A 93 12.50 19.42 -10.35
N PRO A 94 13.12 19.56 -11.53
CA PRO A 94 13.07 18.55 -12.57
C PRO A 94 13.80 17.30 -12.11
N GLN A 95 13.20 16.15 -12.38
CA GLN A 95 13.82 14.85 -12.18
C GLN A 95 14.47 14.34 -13.47
N ASN A 96 15.21 13.26 -13.36
CA ASN A 96 15.70 12.55 -14.55
C ASN A 96 16.63 13.37 -15.42
N VAL A 97 17.39 14.28 -14.86
CA VAL A 97 18.35 15.10 -15.60
C VAL A 97 19.69 15.19 -14.87
N ILE A 98 20.78 15.17 -15.63
CA ILE A 98 22.12 15.51 -15.16
C ILE A 98 22.53 16.80 -15.86
N GLY A 99 22.28 17.91 -15.19
CA GLY A 99 22.38 19.26 -15.76
C GLY A 99 21.04 19.96 -15.75
N THR A 100 20.44 20.21 -16.89
CA THR A 100 19.14 20.89 -17.03
C THR A 100 18.24 20.15 -18.02
N PRO A 101 16.90 20.29 -17.94
CA PRO A 101 16.02 19.65 -18.92
C PRO A 101 16.37 19.98 -20.37
N GLU A 102 16.90 21.19 -20.64
CA GLU A 102 17.33 21.63 -21.96
C GLU A 102 18.70 21.08 -22.37
N TRP A 103 19.57 20.82 -21.38
CA TRP A 103 20.95 20.33 -21.57
C TRP A 103 21.26 19.23 -20.56
N ASP A 104 20.93 18.01 -20.95
CA ASP A 104 21.15 16.83 -20.14
C ASP A 104 22.34 16.04 -20.68
N PHE A 105 23.37 15.85 -19.85
CA PHE A 105 24.57 15.10 -20.22
C PHE A 105 24.27 13.65 -20.61
N MET A 106 23.26 13.05 -19.96
CA MET A 106 22.85 11.68 -20.27
C MET A 106 22.11 11.57 -21.61
N GLY A 107 21.74 12.69 -22.26
CA GLY A 107 21.13 12.67 -23.59
C GLY A 107 22.01 12.00 -24.66
N ILE A 108 23.28 11.74 -24.38
CA ILE A 108 24.16 10.94 -25.22
C ILE A 108 23.70 9.49 -25.36
N MET A 109 22.91 8.99 -24.38
CA MET A 109 22.38 7.62 -24.41
C MET A 109 21.46 7.35 -25.61
N ASP A 110 20.80 8.40 -26.13
CA ASP A 110 19.99 8.31 -27.38
C ASP A 110 20.82 7.84 -28.59
N MET A 111 22.10 8.20 -28.63
CA MET A 111 23.00 7.78 -29.70
C MET A 111 23.35 6.29 -29.61
N PHE A 112 23.24 5.69 -28.42
CA PHE A 112 23.55 4.29 -28.16
C PHE A 112 22.28 3.43 -27.99
N HIS A 113 21.14 3.87 -28.55
CA HIS A 113 19.86 3.15 -28.42
C HIS A 113 19.96 1.70 -28.94
N TRP A 114 20.77 1.44 -29.95
CA TRP A 114 21.03 0.11 -30.52
C TRP A 114 21.66 -0.87 -29.50
N ALA A 115 22.40 -0.36 -28.52
CA ALA A 115 23.01 -1.16 -27.43
C ALA A 115 22.04 -1.53 -26.31
N MET A 116 20.80 -1.06 -26.38
CA MET A 116 19.77 -1.32 -25.40
C MET A 116 18.54 -2.02 -26.02
N PRO A 117 18.69 -3.26 -26.54
CA PRO A 117 17.60 -4.01 -27.15
C PRO A 117 16.55 -4.40 -26.13
N ALA A 118 15.44 -4.97 -26.60
CA ALA A 118 14.42 -5.54 -25.72
C ALA A 118 15.04 -6.52 -24.70
N GLY A 119 14.69 -6.38 -23.43
CA GLY A 119 15.24 -7.20 -22.35
C GLY A 119 16.74 -7.01 -22.06
N PHE A 120 17.34 -5.85 -22.39
CA PHE A 120 18.78 -5.61 -22.22
C PHE A 120 19.29 -5.85 -20.80
N TYR A 121 18.48 -5.62 -19.77
CA TYR A 121 18.80 -5.95 -18.37
C TYR A 121 19.19 -7.41 -18.18
N TYR A 122 18.48 -8.32 -18.85
CA TYR A 122 18.71 -9.75 -18.77
C TYR A 122 19.82 -10.25 -19.69
N LYS A 123 20.20 -9.45 -20.71
CA LYS A 123 21.14 -9.86 -21.76
C LYS A 123 22.56 -9.37 -21.50
N ILE A 124 22.74 -8.14 -21.03
CA ILE A 124 24.04 -7.44 -21.07
C ILE A 124 24.70 -7.34 -19.69
N PHE A 125 23.96 -7.06 -18.64
CA PHE A 125 24.54 -6.67 -17.33
C PHE A 125 24.51 -7.77 -16.26
N HIS A 126 24.06 -8.99 -16.57
CA HIS A 126 23.91 -10.04 -15.57
C HIS A 126 25.19 -10.89 -15.36
N LYS A 127 26.17 -10.79 -16.23
CA LYS A 127 27.43 -11.55 -16.11
C LYS A 127 28.64 -10.60 -16.12
N PRO A 128 29.64 -10.82 -15.23
CA PRO A 128 29.61 -11.76 -14.10
C PRO A 128 28.66 -11.28 -12.99
N TYR A 129 27.99 -12.22 -12.33
CA TYR A 129 26.91 -11.94 -11.36
C TYR A 129 27.31 -11.01 -10.20
N TRP A 130 28.56 -11.07 -9.76
CA TRP A 130 29.06 -10.22 -8.67
C TRP A 130 29.13 -8.71 -9.02
N LEU A 131 29.16 -8.36 -10.31
CA LEU A 131 29.08 -6.96 -10.77
C LEU A 131 27.64 -6.44 -10.88
N TRP A 132 26.64 -7.32 -10.82
CA TRP A 132 25.24 -6.95 -10.99
C TRP A 132 24.77 -5.83 -10.05
N PRO A 133 25.04 -5.85 -8.71
CA PRO A 133 24.67 -4.78 -7.82
C PRO A 133 25.27 -3.41 -8.21
N PHE A 134 26.50 -3.42 -8.73
CA PHE A 134 27.17 -2.21 -9.21
C PHE A 134 26.48 -1.64 -10.47
N PHE A 135 26.20 -2.48 -11.47
CA PHE A 135 25.48 -2.04 -12.66
C PHE A 135 24.07 -1.57 -12.35
N MET A 136 23.36 -2.24 -11.46
CA MET A 136 22.04 -1.81 -10.99
C MET A 136 22.09 -0.43 -10.32
N GLY A 137 23.13 -0.15 -9.55
CA GLY A 137 23.36 1.15 -8.95
C GLY A 137 23.54 2.27 -9.99
N ILE A 138 24.27 1.99 -11.08
CA ILE A 138 24.47 2.92 -12.19
C ILE A 138 23.16 3.13 -12.97
N ILE A 139 22.48 2.05 -13.34
CA ILE A 139 21.22 2.09 -14.08
C ILE A 139 20.16 2.88 -13.30
N ARG A 140 20.06 2.64 -11.98
CA ARG A 140 19.14 3.38 -11.12
C ARG A 140 19.43 4.88 -11.08
N LYS A 141 20.71 5.26 -11.00
CA LYS A 141 21.12 6.67 -11.02
C LYS A 141 20.83 7.31 -12.39
N ALA A 142 21.10 6.60 -13.46
CA ALA A 142 20.83 7.07 -14.81
C ALA A 142 19.33 7.21 -15.07
N ALA A 143 18.50 6.28 -14.62
CA ALA A 143 17.06 6.34 -14.79
C ALA A 143 16.41 7.55 -14.10
N GLY A 144 17.04 8.16 -13.08
CA GLY A 144 16.57 9.38 -12.43
C GLY A 144 15.18 9.29 -11.82
N ILE A 145 14.65 8.09 -11.55
CA ILE A 145 13.41 7.88 -10.82
C ILE A 145 13.65 8.31 -9.39
N GLY A 146 13.00 9.36 -8.93
CA GLY A 146 13.22 10.07 -7.68
C GLY A 146 13.61 9.22 -6.46
N ARG A 147 14.06 9.86 -5.40
CA ARG A 147 14.46 9.20 -4.16
C ARG A 147 13.47 9.52 -3.05
N ILE A 148 13.14 8.51 -2.24
CA ILE A 148 12.36 8.72 -1.03
C ILE A 148 13.11 9.67 -0.11
N ASN A 149 12.42 10.68 0.41
CA ASN A 149 12.93 11.58 1.43
C ASN A 149 12.43 11.12 2.82
N PRO A 150 13.25 10.40 3.62
CA PRO A 150 12.82 9.90 4.92
C PRO A 150 12.62 11.00 5.97
N SER A 151 13.19 12.19 5.74
CA SER A 151 13.05 13.33 6.65
C SER A 151 11.75 14.12 6.45
N ARG A 152 11.01 13.82 5.38
CA ARG A 152 9.74 14.49 5.13
C ARG A 152 8.70 14.02 6.13
N ARG A 153 7.96 14.97 6.70
CA ARG A 153 6.78 14.65 7.52
C ARG A 153 5.73 13.98 6.65
N GLU A 154 5.09 12.97 7.18
CA GLU A 154 3.92 12.35 6.58
C GLU A 154 2.83 13.39 6.35
N GLY A 155 2.13 13.28 5.23
CA GLY A 155 0.91 14.04 4.98
C GLY A 155 -0.20 13.59 5.94
N ARG A 156 -1.24 14.42 6.06
CA ARG A 156 -2.44 14.07 6.82
C ARG A 156 -3.27 13.10 5.99
N SER A 157 -3.22 11.82 6.33
CA SER A 157 -4.04 10.79 5.71
C SER A 157 -5.32 10.55 6.51
N ASP A 158 -6.41 10.23 5.81
CA ASP A 158 -7.72 9.93 6.41
C ASP A 158 -8.34 8.69 5.73
N GLU A 159 -9.33 8.10 6.38
CA GLU A 159 -10.07 6.95 5.88
C GLU A 159 -11.57 7.22 5.97
N LEU A 160 -12.31 6.72 4.99
CA LEU A 160 -13.76 6.82 4.94
C LEU A 160 -14.37 5.53 4.39
N TYR A 161 -15.33 4.98 5.13
CA TYR A 161 -16.05 3.76 4.78
C TYR A 161 -17.51 4.10 4.50
N LEU A 162 -18.02 3.74 3.33
CA LEU A 162 -19.32 4.13 2.83
C LEU A 162 -20.11 2.94 2.30
N ASN A 163 -21.43 3.07 2.37
CA ASN A 163 -22.39 2.19 1.72
C ASN A 163 -23.40 3.00 0.92
N CYS A 164 -23.78 2.50 -0.25
CA CYS A 164 -24.83 3.10 -1.09
C CYS A 164 -25.56 2.05 -1.90
N GLU A 165 -26.72 2.39 -2.42
CA GLU A 165 -27.42 1.57 -3.39
C GLU A 165 -26.71 1.62 -4.74
N VAL A 166 -26.34 2.82 -5.21
CA VAL A 166 -25.67 2.99 -6.52
C VAL A 166 -24.39 3.82 -6.36
N CYS A 167 -23.27 3.27 -6.86
CA CYS A 167 -22.02 4.03 -7.01
C CYS A 167 -21.80 4.34 -8.49
N VAL A 168 -21.65 5.62 -8.81
CA VAL A 168 -21.37 6.09 -10.17
C VAL A 168 -19.90 6.54 -10.23
N VAL A 169 -19.13 6.01 -11.16
CA VAL A 169 -17.71 6.34 -11.36
C VAL A 169 -17.56 7.16 -12.63
N GLY A 170 -17.29 8.45 -12.46
CA GLY A 170 -17.13 9.44 -13.52
C GLY A 170 -18.24 10.50 -13.49
N GLY A 171 -17.88 11.74 -13.19
CA GLY A 171 -18.76 12.91 -13.10
C GLY A 171 -18.95 13.65 -14.42
N GLY A 172 -18.90 12.94 -15.55
CA GLY A 172 -19.27 13.43 -16.87
C GLY A 172 -20.79 13.38 -17.12
N PRO A 173 -21.27 13.84 -18.27
CA PRO A 173 -22.71 13.93 -18.57
C PRO A 173 -23.43 12.59 -18.41
N ALA A 174 -22.88 11.48 -18.88
CA ALA A 174 -23.49 10.16 -18.70
C ALA A 174 -23.55 9.73 -17.23
N GLY A 175 -22.48 10.00 -16.46
CA GLY A 175 -22.47 9.66 -15.03
C GLY A 175 -23.43 10.53 -14.22
N ILE A 176 -23.50 11.82 -14.52
CA ILE A 176 -24.47 12.73 -13.88
C ILE A 176 -25.90 12.29 -14.21
N SER A 177 -26.19 11.97 -15.48
CA SER A 177 -27.51 11.46 -15.88
C SER A 177 -27.87 10.16 -15.16
N ALA A 178 -26.91 9.24 -15.02
CA ALA A 178 -27.12 8.00 -14.27
C ALA A 178 -27.40 8.26 -12.78
N ALA A 179 -26.66 9.18 -12.17
CA ALA A 179 -26.81 9.56 -10.76
C ALA A 179 -28.17 10.20 -10.51
N LEU A 180 -28.56 11.18 -11.33
CA LEU A 180 -29.85 11.85 -11.26
C LEU A 180 -31.01 10.85 -11.43
N THR A 181 -30.88 9.94 -12.40
CA THR A 181 -31.91 8.93 -12.67
C THR A 181 -32.06 7.96 -11.48
N ALA A 182 -30.98 7.48 -10.89
CA ALA A 182 -31.04 6.59 -9.74
C ALA A 182 -31.57 7.31 -8.49
N ALA A 183 -31.12 8.53 -8.23
CA ALA A 183 -31.60 9.36 -7.12
C ALA A 183 -33.08 9.71 -7.27
N GLY A 184 -33.54 10.04 -8.48
CA GLY A 184 -34.97 10.25 -8.80
C GLY A 184 -35.85 9.03 -8.56
N LYS A 185 -35.26 7.87 -8.27
CA LYS A 185 -35.95 6.65 -7.82
C LYS A 185 -35.87 6.43 -6.31
N GLY A 186 -35.39 7.41 -5.56
CA GLY A 186 -35.26 7.35 -4.11
C GLY A 186 -34.05 6.55 -3.61
N LEU A 187 -33.01 6.38 -4.43
CA LEU A 187 -31.80 5.62 -4.06
C LEU A 187 -30.68 6.57 -3.65
N ARG A 188 -29.90 6.17 -2.64
CA ARG A 188 -28.69 6.89 -2.24
C ARG A 188 -27.57 6.60 -3.23
N VAL A 189 -27.06 7.66 -3.83
CA VAL A 189 -26.04 7.59 -4.87
C VAL A 189 -24.73 8.20 -4.39
N ILE A 190 -23.63 7.54 -4.67
CA ILE A 190 -22.28 8.11 -4.54
C ILE A 190 -21.73 8.35 -5.94
N LEU A 191 -21.33 9.59 -6.23
CA LEU A 191 -20.73 9.99 -7.50
C LEU A 191 -19.27 10.35 -7.30
N LEU A 192 -18.36 9.61 -7.95
CA LEU A 192 -16.90 9.84 -7.91
C LEU A 192 -16.43 10.57 -9.17
N GLU A 193 -15.64 11.64 -9.01
CA GLU A 193 -15.00 12.36 -10.12
C GLU A 193 -13.51 12.58 -9.84
N ALA A 194 -12.65 12.15 -10.77
CA ALA A 194 -11.20 12.23 -10.61
C ALA A 194 -10.65 13.67 -10.70
N ARG A 195 -11.34 14.57 -11.41
CA ARG A 195 -11.00 15.98 -11.49
C ARG A 195 -11.58 16.76 -10.32
N PRO A 196 -11.08 17.99 -10.07
CA PRO A 196 -11.63 18.85 -9.03
C PRO A 196 -13.07 19.32 -9.27
N TRP A 197 -13.61 19.14 -10.46
CA TRP A 197 -14.96 19.57 -10.86
C TRP A 197 -15.62 18.53 -11.80
N LEU A 198 -16.95 18.55 -11.83
CA LEU A 198 -17.78 17.74 -12.71
C LEU A 198 -17.92 18.37 -14.11
N GLY A 199 -18.65 17.70 -15.00
CA GLY A 199 -18.96 18.16 -16.36
C GLY A 199 -18.27 17.35 -17.46
N GLY A 200 -17.18 16.67 -17.14
CA GLY A 200 -16.51 15.72 -18.03
C GLY A 200 -16.09 16.32 -19.37
N PHE A 201 -16.51 15.69 -20.44
CA PHE A 201 -16.16 16.08 -21.79
C PHE A 201 -16.86 17.39 -22.24
N TYR A 202 -18.01 17.73 -21.66
CA TYR A 202 -18.74 18.94 -22.02
C TYR A 202 -18.09 20.22 -21.50
N ASP A 203 -17.37 20.14 -20.41
CA ASP A 203 -16.86 21.26 -19.60
C ASP A 203 -16.08 22.34 -20.38
N TYR A 204 -15.37 21.94 -21.44
CA TYR A 204 -14.51 22.80 -22.26
C TYR A 204 -14.92 22.85 -23.74
N ARG A 205 -16.14 22.42 -24.09
CA ARG A 205 -16.58 22.36 -25.49
C ARG A 205 -17.58 23.48 -25.79
N THR A 206 -17.32 24.18 -26.87
CA THR A 206 -18.13 25.32 -27.32
C THR A 206 -19.16 24.95 -28.40
N ILE A 207 -19.11 23.75 -28.93
CA ILE A 207 -20.10 23.26 -29.89
C ILE A 207 -21.50 23.19 -29.29
N GLU A 208 -22.51 23.33 -30.16
CA GLU A 208 -23.90 23.32 -29.72
C GLU A 208 -24.36 21.93 -29.25
N TYR A 209 -25.15 21.90 -28.17
CA TYR A 209 -25.85 20.72 -27.66
C TYR A 209 -27.15 20.48 -28.45
N THR A 210 -28.07 21.40 -28.33
CA THR A 210 -29.34 21.48 -29.06
C THR A 210 -29.84 22.92 -29.10
N LYS A 211 -30.42 23.39 -30.19
CA LYS A 211 -31.08 24.71 -30.33
C LYS A 211 -30.25 25.86 -29.79
N GLY A 212 -28.95 25.91 -30.12
CA GLY A 212 -28.08 27.02 -29.74
C GLY A 212 -27.52 27.02 -28.31
N VAL A 213 -27.69 25.92 -27.55
CA VAL A 213 -27.09 25.79 -26.23
C VAL A 213 -25.72 25.12 -26.37
N PRO A 214 -24.57 25.76 -26.03
CA PRO A 214 -23.26 25.17 -26.06
C PRO A 214 -23.12 24.06 -25.00
N LEU A 215 -22.28 23.06 -25.27
CA LEU A 215 -22.07 21.94 -24.35
C LEU A 215 -21.56 22.37 -22.95
N TYR A 216 -20.71 23.38 -22.85
CA TYR A 216 -20.24 23.87 -21.55
C TYR A 216 -21.38 24.43 -20.70
N LYS A 217 -22.40 25.08 -21.30
CA LYS A 217 -23.60 25.54 -20.59
C LYS A 217 -24.44 24.35 -20.13
N ARG A 218 -24.57 23.34 -21.00
CA ARG A 218 -25.26 22.10 -20.61
C ARG A 218 -24.54 21.40 -19.44
N ALA A 219 -23.21 21.41 -19.43
CA ALA A 219 -22.43 20.90 -18.29
C ALA A 219 -22.79 21.64 -16.99
N VAL A 220 -22.86 22.97 -17.01
CA VAL A 220 -23.26 23.77 -15.84
C VAL A 220 -24.64 23.36 -15.35
N GLN A 221 -25.64 23.27 -16.24
CA GLN A 221 -27.00 22.83 -15.89
C GLN A 221 -27.05 21.46 -15.24
N LEU A 222 -26.33 20.50 -15.78
CA LEU A 222 -26.24 19.14 -15.22
C LEU A 222 -25.57 19.12 -13.85
N VAL A 223 -24.52 19.91 -13.68
CA VAL A 223 -23.80 20.04 -12.41
C VAL A 223 -24.69 20.66 -11.34
N GLU A 224 -25.35 21.76 -11.64
CA GLU A 224 -26.31 22.39 -10.73
C GLU A 224 -27.40 21.40 -10.31
N GLN A 225 -28.01 20.68 -11.27
CA GLN A 225 -29.04 19.67 -10.98
C GLN A 225 -28.57 18.57 -10.03
N VAL A 226 -27.34 18.05 -10.22
CA VAL A 226 -26.85 16.95 -9.38
C VAL A 226 -26.37 17.44 -8.01
N GLU A 227 -25.86 18.67 -7.92
CA GLU A 227 -25.48 19.29 -6.65
C GLU A 227 -26.70 19.62 -5.78
N ASP A 228 -27.83 19.99 -6.41
CA ASP A 228 -29.11 20.26 -5.73
C ASP A 228 -29.88 18.97 -5.38
N THR A 229 -29.39 17.77 -5.76
CA THR A 229 -30.07 16.51 -5.49
C THR A 229 -29.60 15.91 -4.16
N PRO A 230 -30.43 15.90 -3.08
CA PRO A 230 -29.97 15.48 -1.73
C PRO A 230 -29.47 14.04 -1.62
N ASP A 231 -30.03 13.13 -2.44
CA ASP A 231 -29.69 11.72 -2.42
C ASP A 231 -28.41 11.39 -3.19
N VAL A 232 -27.73 12.40 -3.77
CA VAL A 232 -26.45 12.24 -4.45
C VAL A 232 -25.32 12.83 -3.62
N ARG A 233 -24.43 11.97 -3.12
CA ARG A 233 -23.20 12.40 -2.46
C ARG A 233 -22.05 12.44 -3.44
N ILE A 234 -21.55 13.64 -3.73
CA ILE A 234 -20.51 13.90 -4.73
C ILE A 234 -19.13 13.92 -4.08
N PHE A 235 -18.17 13.18 -4.68
CA PHE A 235 -16.77 13.18 -4.30
C PHE A 235 -15.91 13.67 -5.47
N PRO A 236 -15.65 14.97 -5.59
CA PRO A 236 -14.72 15.50 -6.57
C PRO A 236 -13.28 15.19 -6.15
N HIS A 237 -12.33 15.34 -7.07
CA HIS A 237 -10.91 15.06 -6.89
C HIS A 237 -10.63 13.65 -6.35
N THR A 238 -11.51 12.70 -6.70
CA THR A 238 -11.53 11.33 -6.18
C THR A 238 -11.36 10.33 -7.32
N SER A 239 -10.19 9.71 -7.36
CA SER A 239 -9.85 8.70 -8.36
C SER A 239 -10.10 7.31 -7.80
N LEU A 240 -10.83 6.47 -8.54
CA LEU A 240 -10.94 5.06 -8.23
C LEU A 240 -9.55 4.39 -8.35
N ILE A 241 -9.17 3.60 -7.36
CA ILE A 241 -7.90 2.88 -7.33
C ILE A 241 -8.07 1.36 -7.39
N GLY A 242 -9.23 0.84 -6.96
CA GLY A 242 -9.55 -0.58 -7.04
C GLY A 242 -11.03 -0.85 -7.22
N PHE A 243 -11.35 -1.95 -7.92
CA PHE A 243 -12.69 -2.46 -8.09
C PHE A 243 -12.65 -3.98 -7.91
N TYR A 244 -13.33 -4.48 -6.89
CA TYR A 244 -13.22 -5.85 -6.41
C TYR A 244 -14.57 -6.57 -6.43
N ASN A 245 -14.57 -7.84 -6.09
CA ASN A 245 -15.79 -8.65 -6.00
C ASN A 245 -16.83 -8.03 -5.06
N ASN A 246 -18.09 -8.36 -5.28
CA ASN A 246 -19.23 -7.84 -4.52
C ASN A 246 -19.36 -6.31 -4.57
N ASN A 247 -18.98 -5.71 -5.69
CA ASN A 247 -19.04 -4.27 -5.95
C ASN A 247 -18.34 -3.42 -4.86
N LEU A 248 -17.25 -3.95 -4.31
CA LEU A 248 -16.36 -3.20 -3.44
C LEU A 248 -15.47 -2.30 -4.28
N ILE A 249 -15.56 -1.01 -4.05
CA ILE A 249 -14.77 0.02 -4.72
C ILE A 249 -13.84 0.67 -3.70
N THR A 250 -12.60 0.87 -4.10
CA THR A 250 -11.66 1.70 -3.35
C THR A 250 -11.26 2.91 -4.16
N ALA A 251 -11.16 4.06 -3.50
CA ALA A 251 -10.84 5.32 -4.14
C ALA A 251 -9.87 6.15 -3.29
N ARG A 252 -9.15 7.05 -3.96
CA ARG A 252 -8.28 8.03 -3.33
C ARG A 252 -8.80 9.43 -3.63
N GLN A 253 -9.13 10.17 -2.59
CA GLN A 253 -9.49 11.59 -2.65
C GLN A 253 -8.27 12.45 -2.31
N LYS A 254 -8.01 13.49 -3.11
CA LYS A 254 -7.06 14.55 -2.76
C LYS A 254 -7.79 15.68 -2.04
N GLY A 255 -7.25 16.10 -0.90
CA GLY A 255 -7.80 17.20 -0.12
C GLY A 255 -7.52 18.58 -0.74
N HIS A 256 -8.36 19.54 -0.41
CA HIS A 256 -8.15 20.97 -0.64
C HIS A 256 -7.45 21.62 0.56
N GLU A 257 -6.98 22.84 0.42
CA GLU A 257 -6.29 23.55 1.51
C GLU A 257 -7.11 23.66 2.82
N LYS A 258 -8.44 23.66 2.72
CA LYS A 258 -9.35 23.76 3.87
C LYS A 258 -9.68 22.41 4.51
N ASP A 259 -9.31 21.30 3.86
CA ASP A 259 -9.62 19.97 4.38
C ASP A 259 -8.67 19.57 5.51
N SER A 260 -9.16 18.71 6.40
CA SER A 260 -8.37 18.15 7.51
C SER A 260 -7.37 17.08 7.06
N PHE A 261 -7.38 16.72 5.78
CA PHE A 261 -6.52 15.68 5.18
C PHE A 261 -5.88 16.18 3.87
N ASP A 262 -4.75 15.63 3.53
CA ASP A 262 -4.07 15.85 2.24
C ASP A 262 -4.48 14.79 1.21
N GLU A 263 -4.60 13.53 1.65
CA GLU A 263 -5.20 12.42 0.91
C GLU A 263 -6.10 11.58 1.82
N ARG A 264 -7.18 11.04 1.23
CA ARG A 264 -8.13 10.17 1.93
C ARG A 264 -8.32 8.89 1.14
N TYR A 265 -8.20 7.75 1.83
CA TYR A 265 -8.64 6.46 1.33
C TYR A 265 -10.15 6.33 1.53
N ILE A 266 -10.87 5.89 0.51
CA ILE A 266 -12.31 5.68 0.59
C ILE A 266 -12.62 4.25 0.15
N GLU A 267 -13.36 3.54 1.00
CA GLU A 267 -13.91 2.23 0.69
C GLU A 267 -15.42 2.33 0.56
N ILE A 268 -15.98 1.87 -0.55
CA ILE A 268 -17.40 1.97 -0.86
C ILE A 268 -17.95 0.58 -1.17
N ARG A 269 -19.00 0.18 -0.46
CA ARG A 269 -19.79 -1.02 -0.76
C ARG A 269 -21.08 -0.58 -1.42
N ALA A 270 -21.22 -0.90 -2.71
CA ALA A 270 -22.38 -0.54 -3.52
C ALA A 270 -23.21 -1.77 -3.88
N GLN A 271 -24.54 -1.63 -3.92
CA GLN A 271 -25.39 -2.70 -4.44
C GLN A 271 -25.27 -2.80 -5.96
N SER A 272 -25.16 -1.66 -6.65
CA SER A 272 -24.95 -1.60 -8.09
C SER A 272 -23.95 -0.51 -8.45
N VAL A 273 -23.23 -0.67 -9.57
CA VAL A 273 -22.17 0.26 -10.00
C VAL A 273 -22.39 0.66 -11.46
N VAL A 274 -22.28 1.97 -11.72
CA VAL A 274 -22.26 2.50 -13.08
C VAL A 274 -20.86 3.08 -13.38
N VAL A 275 -20.18 2.55 -14.39
CA VAL A 275 -18.88 3.04 -14.86
C VAL A 275 -19.09 3.96 -16.06
N ALA A 276 -18.93 5.27 -15.85
CA ALA A 276 -19.12 6.32 -16.85
C ALA A 276 -17.84 7.14 -17.05
N THR A 277 -16.67 6.48 -17.00
CA THR A 277 -15.34 7.11 -17.06
C THR A 277 -14.94 7.63 -18.44
N GLY A 278 -15.77 7.43 -19.44
CA GLY A 278 -15.53 7.86 -20.81
C GLY A 278 -14.39 7.10 -21.49
N CYS A 279 -13.74 7.77 -22.43
CA CYS A 279 -12.60 7.25 -23.18
C CYS A 279 -11.52 8.30 -23.28
N THR A 280 -10.30 7.87 -23.56
CA THR A 280 -9.13 8.70 -23.83
C THR A 280 -8.71 8.57 -25.30
N GLU A 281 -7.77 9.38 -25.73
CA GLU A 281 -7.28 9.37 -27.07
C GLU A 281 -6.18 8.34 -27.26
N ARG A 282 -6.26 7.60 -28.37
CA ARG A 282 -5.24 6.65 -28.76
C ARG A 282 -4.08 7.38 -29.45
N PRO A 283 -2.84 7.27 -28.92
CA PRO A 283 -1.68 7.91 -29.55
C PRO A 283 -1.38 7.34 -30.93
N LEU A 284 -1.03 8.21 -31.86
CA LEU A 284 -0.43 7.81 -33.15
C LEU A 284 1.03 7.40 -32.93
N ILE A 285 1.44 6.29 -33.53
CA ILE A 285 2.82 5.80 -33.50
C ILE A 285 3.55 6.24 -34.76
N PHE A 286 4.59 7.05 -34.61
CA PHE A 286 5.43 7.55 -35.69
C PHE A 286 6.82 7.97 -35.15
N GLU A 287 7.78 8.24 -36.03
CA GLU A 287 9.12 8.60 -35.64
C GLU A 287 9.18 9.92 -34.84
N ASN A 288 9.68 9.85 -33.60
CA ASN A 288 9.78 10.94 -32.63
C ASN A 288 8.40 11.46 -32.11
N ASN A 289 7.42 10.58 -31.97
CA ASN A 289 6.06 10.91 -31.52
C ASN A 289 5.96 11.41 -30.07
N GLU A 290 7.05 11.36 -29.32
CA GLU A 290 7.13 11.78 -27.90
C GLU A 290 7.73 13.20 -27.74
N ARG A 291 8.16 13.85 -28.80
CA ARG A 291 8.87 15.14 -28.74
C ARG A 291 7.98 16.24 -28.15
N PRO A 292 8.55 17.18 -27.36
CA PRO A 292 7.83 18.39 -26.95
C PRO A 292 7.28 19.15 -28.17
N GLY A 293 6.00 19.50 -28.09
CA GLY A 293 5.23 20.06 -29.23
C GLY A 293 4.38 19.03 -29.95
N VAL A 294 4.53 17.73 -29.65
CA VAL A 294 3.55 16.69 -30.00
C VAL A 294 2.61 16.51 -28.82
N MET A 295 1.29 16.61 -29.04
CA MET A 295 0.30 16.42 -27.98
C MET A 295 -1.02 15.89 -28.53
N GLN A 296 -1.85 15.38 -27.64
CA GLN A 296 -3.20 14.90 -27.98
C GLN A 296 -4.16 16.07 -28.20
N ILE A 297 -5.27 15.82 -28.89
CA ILE A 297 -6.34 16.79 -29.17
C ILE A 297 -6.88 17.38 -27.90
N GLY A 298 -7.26 16.53 -26.92
CA GLY A 298 -7.79 16.99 -25.65
C GLY A 298 -6.79 17.73 -24.79
N CYS A 299 -5.48 17.52 -24.97
CA CYS A 299 -4.45 18.33 -24.35
C CYS A 299 -4.45 19.75 -24.92
N ALA A 300 -4.38 19.87 -26.25
CA ALA A 300 -4.38 21.16 -26.93
C ALA A 300 -5.66 21.95 -26.64
N HIS A 301 -6.81 21.30 -26.67
CA HIS A 301 -8.11 21.89 -26.44
C HIS A 301 -8.28 22.39 -25.00
N ARG A 302 -7.92 21.58 -23.98
CA ARG A 302 -7.98 22.02 -22.58
C ARG A 302 -6.97 23.11 -22.25
N LEU A 303 -5.74 23.07 -22.82
CA LEU A 303 -4.82 24.18 -22.65
C LEU A 303 -5.45 25.51 -23.06
N ALA A 304 -6.08 25.53 -24.22
CA ALA A 304 -6.72 26.74 -24.74
C ALA A 304 -8.00 27.10 -23.94
N GLN A 305 -8.97 26.19 -23.89
CA GLN A 305 -10.31 26.48 -23.38
C GLN A 305 -10.38 26.54 -21.85
N THR A 306 -9.65 25.65 -21.13
CA THR A 306 -9.72 25.59 -19.67
C THR A 306 -8.71 26.50 -18.99
N TYR A 307 -7.50 26.62 -19.58
CA TYR A 307 -6.39 27.38 -18.99
C TYR A 307 -6.03 28.68 -19.75
N GLY A 308 -6.70 28.96 -20.88
CA GLY A 308 -6.45 30.16 -21.69
C GLY A 308 -5.06 30.20 -22.35
N LEU A 309 -4.43 29.03 -22.62
CA LEU A 309 -3.09 28.96 -23.16
C LEU A 309 -3.11 28.35 -24.56
N LEU A 310 -2.76 29.13 -25.59
CA LEU A 310 -2.57 28.57 -26.93
C LEU A 310 -1.42 27.56 -26.91
N PRO A 311 -1.63 26.32 -27.43
CA PRO A 311 -0.64 25.26 -27.36
C PRO A 311 0.58 25.46 -28.26
N GLY A 312 0.51 26.32 -29.26
CA GLY A 312 1.55 26.67 -30.21
C GLY A 312 1.18 27.88 -31.04
N LYS A 313 1.96 28.18 -32.06
CA LYS A 313 1.69 29.23 -33.05
C LYS A 313 1.22 28.65 -34.39
N TYR A 314 1.93 27.65 -34.90
CA TYR A 314 1.67 26.99 -36.17
C TYR A 314 1.45 25.49 -35.93
N ALA A 315 0.25 25.01 -36.23
CA ALA A 315 -0.15 23.65 -35.94
C ALA A 315 -0.41 22.82 -37.19
N VAL A 316 -0.03 21.54 -37.11
CA VAL A 316 -0.50 20.48 -37.98
C VAL A 316 -1.34 19.53 -37.13
N PHE A 317 -2.49 19.10 -37.65
CA PHE A 317 -3.31 18.06 -37.04
C PHE A 317 -3.12 16.75 -37.80
N SER A 318 -2.94 15.63 -37.06
CA SER A 318 -2.93 14.28 -37.61
C SER A 318 -3.93 13.43 -36.85
N VAL A 319 -5.10 13.19 -37.44
CA VAL A 319 -6.28 12.71 -36.74
C VAL A 319 -6.89 11.48 -37.44
N GLY A 320 -7.83 10.80 -36.79
CA GLY A 320 -8.52 9.65 -37.33
C GLY A 320 -10.01 9.62 -36.95
N HIS A 321 -10.58 10.75 -36.56
CA HIS A 321 -11.99 10.91 -36.14
C HIS A 321 -12.42 12.37 -36.16
N ASP A 322 -13.73 12.62 -36.17
CA ASP A 322 -14.29 13.97 -36.37
C ASP A 322 -13.99 14.96 -35.22
N LEU A 323 -13.74 14.47 -34.00
CA LEU A 323 -13.27 15.33 -32.90
C LEU A 323 -11.99 16.10 -33.22
N GLY A 324 -11.14 15.51 -34.06
CA GLY A 324 -9.92 16.18 -34.52
C GLY A 324 -10.21 17.32 -35.47
N LEU A 325 -11.22 17.16 -36.34
CA LEU A 325 -11.72 18.21 -37.26
C LEU A 325 -12.36 19.36 -36.48
N GLU A 326 -13.23 19.03 -35.51
CA GLU A 326 -13.84 20.02 -34.62
C GLU A 326 -12.78 20.82 -33.85
N ALA A 327 -11.80 20.13 -33.25
CA ALA A 327 -10.75 20.80 -32.49
C ALA A 327 -9.88 21.74 -33.35
N ALA A 328 -9.65 21.37 -34.62
CA ALA A 328 -8.92 22.23 -35.56
C ALA A 328 -9.71 23.53 -35.85
N ILE A 329 -11.04 23.43 -36.00
CA ILE A 329 -11.95 24.59 -36.17
C ILE A 329 -11.93 25.46 -34.90
N ASP A 330 -12.21 24.87 -33.73
CA ASP A 330 -12.27 25.59 -32.46
C ASP A 330 -10.97 26.31 -32.14
N LEU A 331 -9.83 25.63 -32.23
CA LEU A 331 -8.54 26.21 -31.90
C LEU A 331 -8.08 27.25 -32.93
N SER A 332 -8.44 27.09 -34.19
CA SER A 332 -8.23 28.13 -35.21
C SER A 332 -9.03 29.38 -34.88
N GLY A 333 -10.27 29.24 -34.42
CA GLY A 333 -11.09 30.36 -33.94
C GLY A 333 -10.53 31.10 -32.75
N LEU A 334 -9.66 30.46 -31.96
CA LEU A 334 -8.94 31.06 -30.83
C LEU A 334 -7.59 31.68 -31.25
N GLY A 335 -7.22 31.67 -32.54
CA GLY A 335 -6.00 32.29 -33.05
C GLY A 335 -4.82 31.34 -33.26
N LEU A 336 -5.03 30.02 -33.20
CA LEU A 336 -4.02 29.05 -33.61
C LEU A 336 -3.95 28.95 -35.13
N ASN A 337 -2.77 29.16 -35.73
CA ASN A 337 -2.58 29.00 -37.17
C ASN A 337 -2.54 27.49 -37.52
N VAL A 338 -3.67 26.93 -37.93
CA VAL A 338 -3.75 25.53 -38.37
C VAL A 338 -3.36 25.46 -39.87
N LEU A 339 -2.24 24.82 -40.16
CA LEU A 339 -1.66 24.73 -41.53
C LEU A 339 -2.38 23.69 -42.38
N CYS A 340 -2.76 22.57 -41.76
CA CYS A 340 -3.56 21.53 -42.41
C CYS A 340 -4.05 20.51 -41.38
N VAL A 341 -5.05 19.72 -41.78
CA VAL A 341 -5.49 18.51 -41.06
C VAL A 341 -5.20 17.30 -41.94
N ALA A 342 -4.37 16.37 -41.49
CA ALA A 342 -4.19 15.06 -42.07
C ALA A 342 -5.16 14.08 -41.38
N ASP A 343 -6.11 13.55 -42.11
CA ASP A 343 -7.04 12.53 -41.61
C ASP A 343 -6.64 11.15 -42.14
N SER A 344 -6.43 10.21 -41.24
CA SER A 344 -6.04 8.84 -41.61
C SER A 344 -7.16 8.06 -42.34
N ARG A 345 -8.39 8.53 -42.26
CA ARG A 345 -9.53 7.97 -43.00
C ARG A 345 -9.51 8.48 -44.43
N SER A 346 -9.79 7.61 -45.38
CA SER A 346 -9.94 7.98 -46.80
C SER A 346 -11.31 8.63 -47.07
N ASP A 347 -12.32 8.26 -46.26
CA ASP A 347 -13.68 8.73 -46.35
C ASP A 347 -14.37 8.72 -44.97
N GLY A 348 -15.69 9.05 -44.92
CA GLY A 348 -16.50 8.98 -43.72
C GLY A 348 -16.32 10.13 -42.73
N GLN A 349 -15.65 11.23 -43.11
CA GLN A 349 -15.62 12.47 -42.38
C GLN A 349 -16.97 13.17 -42.41
N ASP A 350 -17.36 13.86 -41.35
CA ASP A 350 -18.57 14.68 -41.32
C ASP A 350 -18.53 15.79 -42.40
N PRO A 351 -19.50 15.81 -43.34
CA PRO A 351 -19.53 16.80 -44.44
C PRO A 351 -19.63 18.25 -43.95
N GLU A 352 -20.32 18.51 -42.84
CA GLU A 352 -20.50 19.84 -42.29
C GLU A 352 -19.15 20.36 -41.71
N LEU A 353 -18.39 19.50 -41.05
CA LEU A 353 -17.06 19.86 -40.55
C LEU A 353 -16.08 20.12 -41.71
N LEU A 354 -16.15 19.33 -42.78
CA LEU A 354 -15.31 19.57 -43.97
C LEU A 354 -15.66 20.93 -44.61
N GLU A 355 -16.92 21.27 -44.70
CA GLU A 355 -17.38 22.56 -45.26
C GLU A 355 -16.86 23.71 -44.39
N LYS A 356 -16.98 23.62 -43.04
CA LYS A 356 -16.49 24.63 -42.09
C LYS A 356 -14.97 24.83 -42.23
N LEU A 357 -14.17 23.74 -42.34
CA LEU A 357 -12.72 23.81 -42.54
C LEU A 357 -12.37 24.47 -43.87
N THR A 358 -13.10 24.17 -44.93
CA THR A 358 -12.93 24.78 -46.25
C THR A 358 -13.20 26.28 -46.20
N LYS A 359 -14.26 26.72 -45.53
CA LYS A 359 -14.62 28.15 -45.37
C LYS A 359 -13.55 28.96 -44.63
N ILE A 360 -12.80 28.32 -43.71
CA ILE A 360 -11.70 28.98 -42.98
C ILE A 360 -10.32 28.70 -43.60
N ASN A 361 -10.28 28.19 -44.82
CA ASN A 361 -9.08 27.89 -45.59
C ASN A 361 -8.09 26.90 -44.94
N ILE A 362 -8.59 25.92 -44.21
CA ILE A 362 -7.76 24.86 -43.65
C ILE A 362 -7.88 23.61 -44.57
N PRO A 363 -6.82 23.20 -45.22
CA PRO A 363 -6.85 22.04 -46.12
C PRO A 363 -6.92 20.73 -45.31
N VAL A 364 -7.76 19.80 -45.76
CA VAL A 364 -7.87 18.42 -45.23
C VAL A 364 -7.22 17.45 -46.19
N LEU A 365 -6.22 16.72 -45.70
CA LEU A 365 -5.53 15.65 -46.45
C LEU A 365 -6.10 14.30 -46.02
N LYS A 366 -6.98 13.72 -46.82
CA LYS A 366 -7.61 12.41 -46.55
C LYS A 366 -6.67 11.28 -46.87
N GLY A 367 -6.61 10.23 -46.06
CA GLY A 367 -5.66 9.12 -46.20
C GLY A 367 -4.21 9.53 -45.88
N TRP A 368 -3.98 10.58 -45.08
CA TRP A 368 -2.67 11.04 -44.67
C TRP A 368 -2.47 11.03 -43.19
N VAL A 369 -1.22 10.81 -42.74
CA VAL A 369 -0.85 10.81 -41.33
C VAL A 369 0.52 11.42 -41.10
N ALA A 370 0.81 11.85 -39.85
CA ALA A 370 2.16 12.20 -39.45
C ALA A 370 3.06 10.95 -39.44
N SER A 371 4.19 11.01 -40.09
CA SER A 371 5.20 9.93 -40.16
C SER A 371 6.49 10.25 -39.43
N LYS A 372 6.81 11.54 -39.24
CA LYS A 372 8.03 11.96 -38.55
C LYS A 372 7.90 13.36 -37.97
N ALA A 373 8.32 13.54 -36.72
CA ALA A 373 8.54 14.85 -36.14
C ALA A 373 10.02 15.18 -36.10
N HIS A 374 10.37 16.38 -36.55
CA HIS A 374 11.76 16.85 -36.65
C HIS A 374 12.02 17.91 -35.57
N GLY A 375 13.19 17.83 -34.95
CA GLY A 375 13.68 18.77 -33.94
C GLY A 375 14.43 18.04 -32.81
N LYS A 376 15.37 18.70 -32.15
CA LYS A 376 16.14 18.07 -31.05
C LYS A 376 15.47 18.29 -29.70
N LYS A 377 15.05 19.50 -29.38
CA LYS A 377 14.46 19.88 -28.08
C LYS A 377 12.95 19.98 -28.14
N HIS A 378 12.40 20.44 -29.24
CA HIS A 378 10.99 20.54 -29.57
C HIS A 378 10.84 20.40 -31.09
N ILE A 379 9.63 20.17 -31.55
CA ILE A 379 9.36 20.05 -32.97
C ILE A 379 9.57 21.40 -33.66
N LYS A 380 10.03 21.34 -34.91
CA LYS A 380 10.20 22.49 -35.81
C LYS A 380 9.59 22.22 -37.18
N LYS A 381 9.37 20.97 -37.49
CA LYS A 381 8.83 20.48 -38.75
C LYS A 381 8.18 19.14 -38.56
N VAL A 382 7.14 18.85 -39.29
CA VAL A 382 6.44 17.57 -39.35
C VAL A 382 6.40 17.10 -40.80
N THR A 383 6.74 15.82 -41.03
CA THR A 383 6.50 15.14 -42.29
C THR A 383 5.19 14.38 -42.22
N LEU A 384 4.27 14.68 -43.13
CA LEU A 384 3.04 13.91 -43.37
C LEU A 384 3.30 12.94 -44.52
N SER A 385 2.75 11.74 -44.42
CA SER A 385 2.85 10.73 -45.50
C SER A 385 1.47 10.20 -45.84
N ALA A 386 1.22 9.93 -47.10
CA ALA A 386 0.05 9.20 -47.54
C ALA A 386 0.13 7.76 -46.96
N ILE A 387 -1.00 7.22 -46.52
CA ILE A 387 -1.09 5.83 -46.01
C ILE A 387 -0.86 4.87 -47.16
N GLU A 388 -1.39 5.21 -48.34
CA GLU A 388 -1.18 4.46 -49.56
C GLU A 388 -0.21 5.20 -50.47
N GLY A 389 0.84 4.51 -50.92
CA GLY A 389 1.86 5.06 -51.80
C GLY A 389 3.06 5.68 -51.08
N THR A 390 3.85 6.48 -51.78
CA THR A 390 5.15 7.02 -51.31
C THR A 390 5.15 8.54 -51.16
N LYS A 391 3.99 9.20 -51.30
CA LYS A 391 3.90 10.66 -51.26
C LYS A 391 4.10 11.17 -49.81
N HIS A 392 4.86 12.24 -49.66
CA HIS A 392 5.08 12.92 -48.39
C HIS A 392 5.06 14.44 -48.56
N LYS A 393 4.72 15.18 -47.49
CA LYS A 393 4.71 16.64 -47.42
C LYS A 393 5.32 17.08 -46.09
N ASP A 394 6.16 18.09 -46.16
CA ASP A 394 6.77 18.71 -44.97
C ASP A 394 6.06 20.03 -44.60
N PHE A 395 5.84 20.24 -43.32
CA PHE A 395 5.26 21.45 -42.75
C PHE A 395 6.14 22.02 -41.66
N LEU A 396 6.52 23.27 -41.76
CA LEU A 396 7.21 23.97 -40.67
C LEU A 396 6.17 24.36 -39.59
N CYS A 397 6.27 23.77 -38.42
CA CYS A 397 5.32 24.00 -37.31
C CYS A 397 6.00 23.76 -35.97
N ASP A 398 5.44 24.39 -34.92
CA ASP A 398 5.86 24.21 -33.54
C ASP A 398 4.89 23.35 -32.72
N LEU A 399 3.76 22.92 -33.34
CA LEU A 399 2.76 22.06 -32.74
C LEU A 399 2.29 20.97 -33.72
N LEU A 400 2.27 19.73 -33.24
CA LEU A 400 1.57 18.62 -33.87
C LEU A 400 0.50 18.09 -32.91
N VAL A 401 -0.74 18.19 -33.30
CA VAL A 401 -1.88 17.61 -32.57
C VAL A 401 -2.19 16.25 -33.18
N ALA A 402 -1.94 15.15 -32.43
CA ALA A 402 -1.97 13.81 -32.97
C ALA A 402 -2.87 12.85 -32.18
N SER A 403 -3.85 12.23 -32.87
CA SER A 403 -4.71 11.19 -32.32
C SER A 403 -5.33 10.36 -33.44
N THR A 404 -5.17 9.05 -33.42
CA THR A 404 -5.78 8.18 -34.46
C THR A 404 -7.14 7.66 -34.10
N GLY A 405 -7.51 7.68 -32.83
CA GLY A 405 -8.79 7.14 -32.39
C GLY A 405 -8.97 7.32 -30.89
N LEU A 406 -9.92 6.59 -30.33
CA LEU A 406 -10.26 6.59 -28.92
C LEU A 406 -9.93 5.24 -28.30
N THR A 407 -9.88 5.21 -26.96
CA THR A 407 -9.67 3.98 -26.21
C THR A 407 -10.25 4.10 -24.80
N ASN A 408 -10.72 2.99 -24.26
CA ASN A 408 -11.19 2.85 -22.90
C ASN A 408 -10.36 1.82 -22.10
N ALA A 409 -9.21 1.41 -22.61
CA ALA A 409 -8.39 0.33 -22.06
C ALA A 409 -7.87 0.56 -20.62
N ARG A 410 -7.99 1.76 -20.07
CA ARG A 410 -7.69 2.08 -18.66
C ARG A 410 -8.91 2.26 -17.76
N SER A 411 -10.09 1.92 -18.24
CA SER A 411 -11.29 2.01 -17.42
C SER A 411 -11.22 1.07 -16.20
N PRO A 412 -11.80 1.46 -15.06
CA PRO A 412 -11.96 0.58 -13.89
C PRO A 412 -12.60 -0.77 -14.18
N ILE A 413 -13.37 -0.88 -15.25
CA ILE A 413 -14.01 -2.12 -15.66
C ILE A 413 -13.01 -3.26 -15.88
N PHE A 414 -11.77 -2.93 -16.30
CA PHE A 414 -10.71 -3.91 -16.54
C PHE A 414 -10.07 -4.46 -15.26
N LEU A 415 -10.42 -3.92 -14.09
CA LEU A 415 -10.09 -4.50 -12.78
C LEU A 415 -11.05 -5.62 -12.38
N THR A 416 -12.17 -5.76 -13.11
CA THR A 416 -13.23 -6.73 -12.83
C THR A 416 -13.10 -7.97 -13.70
N GLN A 417 -14.00 -8.91 -13.54
CA GLN A 417 -14.13 -10.10 -14.39
C GLN A 417 -14.94 -9.83 -15.68
N ALA A 418 -15.04 -8.58 -16.11
CA ALA A 418 -15.71 -8.23 -17.36
C ALA A 418 -15.01 -8.87 -18.55
N LYS A 419 -15.78 -9.49 -19.43
CA LYS A 419 -15.28 -9.95 -20.73
C LYS A 419 -15.51 -8.86 -21.75
N MET A 420 -14.42 -8.30 -22.25
CA MET A 420 -14.41 -7.21 -23.22
C MET A 420 -13.93 -7.74 -24.56
N VAL A 421 -14.47 -7.21 -25.63
CA VAL A 421 -14.06 -7.51 -27.01
C VAL A 421 -13.73 -6.22 -27.74
N HIS A 422 -12.76 -6.27 -28.63
CA HIS A 422 -12.40 -5.13 -29.48
C HIS A 422 -13.46 -4.95 -30.56
N ASP A 423 -14.02 -3.76 -30.65
CA ASP A 423 -14.91 -3.36 -31.73
C ASP A 423 -14.11 -2.66 -32.84
N PRO A 424 -14.06 -3.22 -34.05
CA PRO A 424 -13.24 -2.67 -35.12
C PRO A 424 -13.75 -1.31 -35.65
N ASP A 425 -15.05 -0.99 -35.50
CA ASP A 425 -15.59 0.26 -36.01
C ASP A 425 -15.24 1.46 -35.14
N SER A 426 -15.38 1.32 -33.82
CA SER A 426 -15.06 2.37 -32.86
C SER A 426 -13.62 2.34 -32.36
N GLY A 427 -12.92 1.20 -32.45
CA GLY A 427 -11.61 0.97 -31.88
C GLY A 427 -11.59 0.78 -30.37
N LEU A 428 -12.78 0.65 -29.74
CA LEU A 428 -12.92 0.51 -28.31
C LEU A 428 -13.07 -0.96 -27.90
N PHE A 429 -12.83 -1.23 -26.64
CA PHE A 429 -13.20 -2.50 -26.04
C PHE A 429 -14.63 -2.43 -25.50
N VAL A 430 -15.55 -3.12 -26.13
CA VAL A 430 -16.97 -3.15 -25.74
C VAL A 430 -17.28 -4.36 -24.87
N PRO A 431 -18.25 -4.30 -23.94
CA PRO A 431 -18.54 -5.40 -23.06
C PRO A 431 -19.29 -6.53 -23.79
N LYS A 432 -18.70 -7.74 -23.79
CA LYS A 432 -19.38 -8.97 -24.14
C LYS A 432 -20.15 -9.54 -22.93
N LYS A 433 -19.58 -9.39 -21.73
CA LYS A 433 -20.21 -9.79 -20.47
C LYS A 433 -19.67 -8.90 -19.35
N LEU A 434 -20.57 -8.23 -18.62
CA LEU A 434 -20.27 -7.49 -17.42
C LEU A 434 -20.47 -8.35 -16.17
N PRO A 435 -19.80 -8.03 -15.05
CA PRO A 435 -20.12 -8.59 -13.74
C PRO A 435 -21.57 -8.26 -13.35
N ASN A 436 -22.10 -9.02 -12.41
CA ASN A 436 -23.46 -8.80 -11.91
C ASN A 436 -23.61 -7.40 -11.28
N LYS A 437 -24.70 -6.71 -11.61
CA LYS A 437 -25.02 -5.37 -11.11
C LYS A 437 -23.98 -4.29 -11.46
N VAL A 438 -23.25 -4.46 -12.55
CA VAL A 438 -22.29 -3.49 -13.07
C VAL A 438 -22.70 -3.06 -14.47
N TYR A 439 -22.73 -1.75 -14.69
CA TYR A 439 -23.16 -1.13 -15.94
C TYR A 439 -22.11 -0.16 -16.45
N VAL A 440 -22.15 0.12 -17.74
CA VAL A 440 -21.27 1.10 -18.41
C VAL A 440 -22.10 2.08 -19.22
N ALA A 441 -21.65 3.33 -19.34
CA ALA A 441 -22.40 4.37 -20.02
C ALA A 441 -21.53 5.41 -20.73
N GLY A 442 -22.15 6.10 -21.67
CA GLY A 442 -21.60 7.26 -22.34
C GLY A 442 -20.46 6.97 -23.30
N ARG A 443 -19.46 7.84 -23.31
CA ARG A 443 -18.30 7.73 -24.18
C ARG A 443 -17.47 6.45 -23.99
N PHE A 444 -17.66 5.77 -22.89
CA PHE A 444 -17.08 4.45 -22.69
C PHE A 444 -17.55 3.45 -23.78
N LEU A 445 -18.81 3.57 -24.19
CA LEU A 445 -19.42 2.75 -25.25
C LEU A 445 -19.21 3.36 -26.65
N GLY A 446 -18.46 4.47 -26.76
CA GLY A 446 -18.22 5.16 -28.03
C GLY A 446 -19.27 6.17 -28.44
N PHE A 447 -20.31 6.40 -27.64
CA PHE A 447 -21.27 7.46 -27.93
C PHE A 447 -20.61 8.83 -27.92
N HIS A 448 -20.93 9.62 -28.95
CA HIS A 448 -20.33 10.93 -29.17
C HIS A 448 -21.36 12.04 -29.27
N ASP A 449 -22.53 11.71 -29.83
CA ASP A 449 -23.68 12.60 -29.82
C ASP A 449 -24.10 12.89 -28.37
N PRO A 450 -24.30 14.16 -28.01
CA PRO A 450 -24.63 14.56 -26.65
C PRO A 450 -25.88 13.90 -26.07
N LEU A 451 -26.92 13.79 -26.85
CA LEU A 451 -28.16 13.15 -26.39
C LEU A 451 -28.00 11.65 -26.17
N SER A 452 -27.26 10.96 -27.04
CA SER A 452 -26.90 9.55 -26.87
C SER A 452 -26.07 9.31 -25.60
N ILE A 453 -25.12 10.21 -25.30
CA ILE A 453 -24.31 10.15 -24.07
C ILE A 453 -25.20 10.22 -22.81
N GLU A 454 -26.08 11.22 -22.73
CA GLU A 454 -26.97 11.42 -21.56
C GLU A 454 -28.01 10.29 -21.45
N THR A 455 -28.61 9.89 -22.57
CA THR A 455 -29.60 8.80 -22.60
C THR A 455 -29.00 7.44 -22.22
N SER A 456 -27.73 7.16 -22.61
CA SER A 456 -27.04 5.96 -22.16
C SER A 456 -26.80 5.96 -20.66
N GLY A 457 -26.54 7.14 -20.07
CA GLY A 457 -26.43 7.33 -18.61
C GLY A 457 -27.76 7.07 -17.91
N GLU A 458 -28.88 7.64 -18.44
CA GLU A 458 -30.24 7.38 -17.96
C GLU A 458 -30.55 5.88 -17.96
N LEU A 459 -30.26 5.18 -19.05
CA LEU A 459 -30.48 3.74 -19.16
C LEU A 459 -29.68 2.95 -18.11
N ALA A 460 -28.40 3.31 -17.89
CA ALA A 460 -27.57 2.65 -16.89
C ALA A 460 -28.04 2.93 -15.46
N GLY A 461 -28.51 4.15 -15.18
CA GLY A 461 -29.12 4.51 -13.90
C GLY A 461 -30.39 3.74 -13.61
N LEU A 462 -31.27 3.57 -14.60
CA LEU A 462 -32.48 2.74 -14.49
C LEU A 462 -32.14 1.27 -14.26
N ALA A 463 -31.16 0.75 -14.99
CA ALA A 463 -30.73 -0.65 -14.82
C ALA A 463 -30.17 -0.89 -13.41
N ALA A 464 -29.36 0.03 -12.90
CA ALA A 464 -28.87 -0.02 -11.53
C ALA A 464 -30.01 0.08 -10.50
N ALA A 465 -31.02 0.92 -10.74
CA ALA A 465 -32.18 1.03 -9.86
C ALA A 465 -33.04 -0.25 -9.84
N ILE A 466 -33.21 -0.90 -10.97
CA ILE A 466 -33.91 -2.19 -11.06
C ILE A 466 -33.21 -3.25 -10.19
N ASP A 467 -31.89 -3.30 -10.22
CA ASP A 467 -31.12 -4.24 -9.39
C ASP A 467 -31.21 -3.94 -7.89
N CYS A 468 -31.55 -2.71 -7.53
CA CYS A 468 -31.85 -2.28 -6.17
C CYS A 468 -33.34 -2.49 -5.77
N GLY A 469 -34.13 -3.18 -6.62
CA GLY A 469 -35.53 -3.53 -6.33
C GLY A 469 -36.56 -2.52 -6.81
N VAL A 470 -36.17 -1.50 -7.57
CA VAL A 470 -37.10 -0.49 -8.09
C VAL A 470 -37.85 -1.00 -9.32
N SER A 471 -39.14 -0.80 -9.35
CA SER A 471 -40.02 -1.19 -10.50
C SER A 471 -39.89 -0.15 -11.64
N ALA A 472 -38.92 -0.30 -12.51
CA ALA A 472 -38.61 0.61 -13.63
C ALA A 472 -38.36 -0.09 -14.98
N LYS A 473 -38.72 -1.37 -15.12
CA LYS A 473 -38.45 -2.17 -16.34
C LYS A 473 -39.08 -1.59 -17.62
N SER A 474 -40.33 -1.09 -17.56
CA SER A 474 -40.99 -0.46 -18.69
C SER A 474 -40.29 0.81 -19.16
N GLN A 475 -39.88 1.67 -18.20
CA GLN A 475 -39.15 2.89 -18.49
C GLN A 475 -37.77 2.58 -19.10
N ALA A 476 -37.06 1.60 -18.55
CA ALA A 476 -35.75 1.16 -19.10
C ALA A 476 -35.90 0.65 -20.56
N LYS A 477 -36.97 -0.09 -20.88
CA LYS A 477 -37.24 -0.53 -22.24
C LYS A 477 -37.52 0.63 -23.20
N GLU A 478 -38.24 1.63 -22.76
CA GLU A 478 -38.54 2.84 -23.56
C GLU A 478 -37.24 3.65 -23.81
N VAL A 479 -36.43 3.90 -22.74
CA VAL A 479 -35.16 4.62 -22.87
C VAL A 479 -34.19 3.86 -23.77
N LYS A 480 -34.18 2.53 -23.69
CA LYS A 480 -33.34 1.69 -24.57
C LYS A 480 -33.73 1.86 -26.03
N ARG A 481 -35.04 1.80 -26.34
CA ARG A 481 -35.55 2.04 -27.71
C ARG A 481 -35.17 3.44 -28.21
N ARG A 482 -35.35 4.47 -27.37
CA ARG A 482 -34.92 5.85 -27.68
C ARG A 482 -33.43 5.94 -28.00
N LEU A 483 -32.58 5.24 -27.24
CA LEU A 483 -31.16 5.21 -27.51
C LEU A 483 -30.80 4.51 -28.83
N GLU A 484 -31.55 3.44 -29.20
CA GLU A 484 -31.34 2.70 -30.45
C GLU A 484 -31.71 3.55 -31.68
N ASP A 485 -32.62 4.51 -31.53
CA ASP A 485 -33.02 5.47 -32.57
C ASP A 485 -32.04 6.68 -32.71
N MET A 486 -31.03 6.80 -31.83
CA MET A 486 -30.07 7.90 -31.83
C MET A 486 -28.77 7.53 -32.57
N PRO A 487 -27.89 8.54 -32.84
CA PRO A 487 -26.57 8.27 -33.42
C PRO A 487 -25.78 7.24 -32.60
N GLY A 488 -25.26 6.24 -33.28
CA GLY A 488 -24.46 5.16 -32.70
C GLY A 488 -23.06 5.60 -32.29
N PRO A 489 -22.18 4.63 -31.88
CA PRO A 489 -20.80 4.90 -31.54
C PRO A 489 -20.01 5.58 -32.67
N ILE A 490 -19.04 6.40 -32.29
CA ILE A 490 -18.14 7.08 -33.24
C ILE A 490 -17.35 6.04 -34.06
N ARG A 491 -17.21 6.33 -35.35
CA ARG A 491 -16.29 5.59 -36.20
C ARG A 491 -14.90 6.23 -36.13
N ALA A 492 -13.89 5.45 -35.79
CA ALA A 492 -12.52 5.89 -35.68
C ALA A 492 -11.59 5.06 -36.55
N SER A 493 -10.54 5.68 -37.05
CA SER A 493 -9.50 4.98 -37.82
C SER A 493 -8.84 3.89 -36.98
N GLN A 494 -8.66 2.71 -37.56
CA GLN A 494 -7.89 1.61 -36.96
C GLN A 494 -6.39 1.70 -37.30
N PHE A 495 -6.00 2.71 -38.03
CA PHE A 495 -4.60 2.95 -38.36
C PHE A 495 -3.72 3.11 -37.12
N THR A 496 -2.61 2.39 -37.04
CA THR A 496 -1.68 2.44 -35.91
C THR A 496 -0.40 3.19 -36.27
N ARG A 497 0.21 2.85 -37.41
CA ARG A 497 1.48 3.44 -37.88
C ARG A 497 1.75 3.17 -39.33
N ILE A 498 2.65 3.96 -39.95
CA ILE A 498 3.27 3.62 -41.22
C ILE A 498 4.41 2.61 -40.95
N PRO A 499 4.53 1.52 -41.75
CA PRO A 499 5.64 0.59 -41.61
C PRO A 499 7.00 1.28 -41.79
N GLY A 500 7.96 0.92 -40.92
CA GLY A 500 9.31 1.47 -40.94
C GLY A 500 10.21 0.75 -39.93
N ARG A 501 11.46 1.23 -39.75
CA ARG A 501 12.44 0.61 -38.84
C ARG A 501 11.98 0.61 -37.36
N GLY A 502 11.16 1.54 -36.95
CA GLY A 502 10.56 1.60 -35.63
C GLY A 502 11.51 1.90 -34.45
N ALA A 503 12.74 2.37 -34.75
CA ALA A 503 13.75 2.61 -33.71
C ALA A 503 13.45 3.80 -32.79
N HIS A 504 12.69 4.78 -33.28
CA HIS A 504 12.24 5.94 -32.50
C HIS A 504 10.71 6.13 -32.61
N ASP A 505 9.98 5.08 -32.91
CA ASP A 505 8.53 5.02 -32.93
C ASP A 505 8.08 4.49 -31.57
N PHE A 506 7.83 5.39 -30.63
CA PHE A 506 7.56 5.00 -29.24
C PHE A 506 6.13 4.50 -29.05
N ILE A 507 6.01 3.31 -28.47
CA ILE A 507 4.75 2.74 -28.03
C ILE A 507 4.54 3.00 -26.53
N CYS A 508 5.62 3.03 -25.75
CA CYS A 508 5.57 3.36 -24.32
C CYS A 508 6.55 4.51 -24.01
N PHE A 509 6.03 5.62 -23.52
CA PHE A 509 6.84 6.79 -23.18
C PHE A 509 7.51 6.67 -21.82
N ASP A 510 6.92 5.87 -20.90
CA ASP A 510 7.48 5.68 -19.56
C ASP A 510 8.80 4.91 -19.59
N GLU A 511 8.84 3.82 -20.38
CA GLU A 511 9.96 2.88 -20.42
C GLU A 511 10.80 3.00 -21.71
N ASP A 512 10.56 4.03 -22.51
CA ASP A 512 11.22 4.21 -23.83
C ASP A 512 11.15 2.95 -24.69
N VAL A 513 9.99 2.28 -24.69
CA VAL A 513 9.79 1.10 -25.53
C VAL A 513 9.34 1.53 -26.93
N THR A 514 10.07 1.07 -27.94
CA THR A 514 9.80 1.37 -29.33
C THR A 514 9.19 0.18 -30.05
N ILE A 515 8.69 0.39 -31.26
CA ILE A 515 8.18 -0.68 -32.15
C ILE A 515 9.25 -1.73 -32.41
N GLN A 516 10.53 -1.30 -32.58
CA GLN A 516 11.65 -2.23 -32.75
C GLN A 516 11.78 -3.20 -31.57
N HIS A 517 11.57 -2.73 -30.33
CA HIS A 517 11.59 -3.61 -29.16
C HIS A 517 10.44 -4.62 -29.15
N ILE A 518 9.25 -4.21 -29.60
CA ILE A 518 8.10 -5.12 -29.69
C ILE A 518 8.36 -6.18 -30.77
N HIS A 519 8.90 -5.78 -31.91
CA HIS A 519 9.27 -6.71 -32.96
C HIS A 519 10.32 -7.73 -32.49
N GLN A 520 11.40 -7.27 -31.82
CA GLN A 520 12.41 -8.15 -31.22
C GLN A 520 11.82 -9.11 -30.18
N ALA A 521 10.86 -8.65 -29.39
CA ALA A 521 10.16 -9.50 -28.42
C ALA A 521 9.35 -10.58 -29.12
N TYR A 522 8.62 -10.21 -30.17
CA TYR A 522 7.82 -11.12 -30.97
C TYR A 522 8.68 -12.22 -31.63
N GLU A 523 9.80 -11.84 -32.27
CA GLU A 523 10.77 -12.79 -32.88
C GLU A 523 11.37 -13.77 -31.84
N MET A 524 11.40 -13.39 -30.57
CA MET A 524 11.86 -14.24 -29.47
C MET A 524 10.77 -15.12 -28.86
N GLY A 525 9.56 -15.14 -29.45
CA GLY A 525 8.43 -15.96 -29.02
C GLY A 525 7.50 -15.30 -27.99
N PHE A 526 7.64 -14.00 -27.70
CA PHE A 526 6.70 -13.26 -26.87
C PHE A 526 5.55 -12.71 -27.76
N ASP A 527 4.72 -13.61 -28.26
CA ASP A 527 3.75 -13.43 -29.32
C ASP A 527 2.40 -12.85 -28.90
N ASN A 528 2.17 -12.64 -27.60
CA ASN A 528 0.97 -12.00 -27.11
C ASN A 528 1.29 -10.73 -26.30
N ALA A 529 0.29 -9.86 -26.17
CA ALA A 529 0.46 -8.55 -25.54
C ALA A 529 0.94 -8.62 -24.07
N GLU A 530 0.51 -9.62 -23.29
CA GLU A 530 0.97 -9.78 -21.91
C GLU A 530 2.42 -10.24 -21.80
N LEU A 531 2.86 -11.16 -22.65
CA LEU A 531 4.25 -11.61 -22.67
C LEU A 531 5.17 -10.52 -23.19
N ALA A 532 4.80 -9.86 -24.28
CA ALA A 532 5.57 -8.73 -24.84
C ALA A 532 5.68 -7.58 -23.82
N LYS A 533 4.59 -7.24 -23.12
CA LYS A 533 4.56 -6.26 -22.04
C LYS A 533 5.58 -6.59 -20.94
N ARG A 534 5.57 -7.82 -20.46
CA ARG A 534 6.47 -8.26 -19.36
C ARG A 534 7.93 -8.29 -19.77
N PHE A 535 8.21 -8.73 -21.00
CA PHE A 535 9.58 -8.82 -21.49
C PHE A 535 10.20 -7.45 -21.80
N THR A 536 9.42 -6.55 -22.41
CA THR A 536 9.90 -5.21 -22.82
C THR A 536 9.74 -4.15 -21.74
N ALA A 537 9.04 -4.45 -20.66
CA ALA A 537 8.57 -3.51 -19.64
C ALA A 537 7.56 -2.45 -20.16
N ALA A 538 6.98 -2.63 -21.35
CA ALA A 538 5.97 -1.72 -21.87
C ALA A 538 4.78 -1.62 -20.91
N GLY A 539 4.44 -0.42 -20.45
CA GLY A 539 3.32 -0.20 -19.54
C GLY A 539 3.56 -0.59 -18.08
N THR A 540 4.81 -0.80 -17.67
CA THR A 540 5.18 -1.07 -16.28
C THR A 540 5.72 0.15 -15.54
N GLY A 541 5.94 1.25 -16.24
CA GLY A 541 6.46 2.49 -15.70
C GLY A 541 5.47 3.30 -14.84
N PRO A 542 5.80 4.54 -14.48
CA PRO A 542 5.04 5.36 -13.53
C PRO A 542 3.56 5.55 -13.84
N THR A 543 3.15 5.44 -15.09
CA THR A 543 1.73 5.57 -15.50
C THR A 543 0.97 4.26 -15.56
N GLN A 544 1.64 3.14 -15.25
CA GLN A 544 1.02 1.81 -15.21
C GLN A 544 0.25 1.44 -16.50
N GLY A 545 0.89 1.63 -17.64
CA GLY A 545 0.33 1.31 -18.93
C GLY A 545 -0.53 2.40 -19.58
N GLY A 546 -0.47 3.64 -19.05
CA GLY A 546 -1.24 4.75 -19.61
C GLY A 546 -1.28 4.78 -21.13
N ILE A 547 -0.27 5.31 -21.78
CA ILE A 547 -0.23 5.44 -23.24
C ILE A 547 -0.01 4.08 -23.93
N SER A 548 0.92 3.27 -23.42
CA SER A 548 1.29 1.99 -24.04
C SER A 548 0.22 0.92 -24.01
N GLY A 549 -0.62 0.92 -22.97
CA GLY A 549 -1.69 -0.07 -22.82
C GLY A 549 -2.72 -0.07 -23.96
N HIS A 550 -2.75 0.99 -24.75
CA HIS A 550 -3.71 1.15 -25.84
C HIS A 550 -3.26 0.52 -27.14
N ASN A 551 -2.01 0.72 -27.50
CA ASN A 551 -1.48 0.34 -28.80
C ASN A 551 -0.81 -1.05 -28.79
N LEU A 552 -0.38 -1.55 -27.63
CA LEU A 552 0.36 -2.81 -27.59
C LEU A 552 -0.44 -4.01 -28.12
N PRO A 553 -1.71 -4.25 -27.71
CA PRO A 553 -2.51 -5.32 -28.28
C PRO A 553 -2.71 -5.20 -29.79
N LEU A 554 -2.92 -3.98 -30.27
CA LEU A 554 -3.13 -3.70 -31.70
C LEU A 554 -1.88 -3.96 -32.54
N VAL A 555 -0.70 -3.60 -32.02
CA VAL A 555 0.58 -3.84 -32.71
C VAL A 555 0.92 -5.33 -32.74
N ILE A 556 0.70 -6.04 -31.63
CA ILE A 556 0.94 -7.49 -31.57
C ILE A 556 -0.01 -8.23 -32.51
N SER A 557 -1.29 -7.84 -32.60
CA SER A 557 -2.25 -8.48 -33.52
C SER A 557 -1.84 -8.34 -34.97
N GLN A 558 -1.13 -7.27 -35.35
CA GLN A 558 -0.60 -7.12 -36.72
C GLN A 558 0.50 -8.14 -37.09
N TYR A 559 1.22 -8.65 -36.08
CA TYR A 559 2.21 -9.72 -36.29
C TYR A 559 1.54 -11.11 -36.33
N ASN A 560 0.36 -11.26 -35.71
CA ASN A 560 -0.38 -12.52 -35.61
C ASN A 560 -1.49 -12.65 -36.67
N ALA A 561 -1.25 -12.21 -37.89
CA ALA A 561 -2.27 -12.17 -38.96
C ALA A 561 -2.98 -13.52 -39.24
N ASP A 562 -2.34 -14.63 -38.87
CA ASP A 562 -2.88 -16.00 -39.06
C ASP A 562 -3.66 -16.52 -37.83
N SER A 563 -3.77 -15.76 -36.74
CA SER A 563 -4.55 -16.10 -35.54
C SER A 563 -6.02 -15.71 -35.69
N ASP A 564 -6.88 -16.16 -34.79
CA ASP A 564 -8.33 -15.87 -34.79
C ASP A 564 -8.69 -14.37 -34.70
N GLY A 565 -7.70 -13.50 -34.76
CA GLY A 565 -7.86 -12.05 -34.81
C GLY A 565 -8.34 -11.41 -33.49
N SER A 566 -8.41 -12.15 -32.38
CA SER A 566 -8.90 -11.61 -31.14
C SER A 566 -7.89 -10.65 -30.49
N ILE A 567 -8.20 -9.35 -30.49
CA ILE A 567 -7.44 -8.33 -29.82
C ILE A 567 -7.88 -8.32 -28.36
N VAL A 568 -6.97 -8.74 -27.46
CA VAL A 568 -7.23 -8.81 -26.02
C VAL A 568 -6.46 -7.70 -25.30
N PRO A 569 -7.13 -6.88 -24.47
CA PRO A 569 -6.45 -5.85 -23.71
C PRO A 569 -5.48 -6.45 -22.69
N THR A 570 -4.42 -5.74 -22.36
CA THR A 570 -3.51 -6.16 -21.29
C THR A 570 -4.19 -6.05 -19.92
N THR A 571 -3.79 -6.93 -19.00
CA THR A 571 -4.33 -6.92 -17.63
C THR A 571 -3.97 -5.64 -16.89
N VAL A 572 -4.94 -5.13 -16.14
CA VAL A 572 -4.82 -3.97 -15.26
C VAL A 572 -4.88 -4.45 -13.81
N ARG A 573 -4.09 -3.84 -12.93
CA ARG A 573 -4.03 -4.21 -11.50
C ARG A 573 -4.23 -2.98 -10.61
N PRO A 574 -4.85 -3.15 -9.42
CA PRO A 574 -4.87 -2.08 -8.43
C PRO A 574 -3.44 -1.77 -7.90
N PRO A 575 -3.14 -0.51 -7.55
CA PRO A 575 -4.00 0.68 -7.73
C PRO A 575 -4.02 1.15 -9.19
N LEU A 576 -5.19 1.46 -9.72
CA LEU A 576 -5.36 1.98 -11.10
C LEU A 576 -4.62 3.32 -11.30
N THR A 577 -4.51 4.11 -10.25
CA THR A 577 -3.76 5.36 -10.20
C THR A 577 -2.71 5.26 -9.10
N PRO A 578 -1.45 5.69 -9.32
CA PRO A 578 -0.42 5.69 -8.29
C PRO A 578 -0.90 6.39 -7.02
N THR A 579 -0.75 5.71 -5.88
CA THR A 579 -1.26 6.14 -4.59
C THR A 579 -0.13 6.05 -3.57
N LEU A 580 -0.03 7.05 -2.69
CA LEU A 580 0.99 7.07 -1.65
C LEU A 580 0.73 5.96 -0.62
N LEU A 581 1.79 5.40 -0.04
CA LEU A 581 1.68 4.43 1.06
C LEU A 581 0.94 5.03 2.27
N GLY A 582 1.14 6.33 2.55
CA GLY A 582 0.43 7.04 3.61
C GLY A 582 -1.10 7.05 3.43
N THR A 583 -1.58 7.08 2.19
CA THR A 583 -3.03 7.00 1.91
C THR A 583 -3.62 5.66 2.36
N TYR A 584 -2.90 4.55 2.16
CA TYR A 584 -3.33 3.22 2.61
C TYR A 584 -3.15 3.02 4.12
N ALA A 585 -2.20 3.73 4.73
CA ALA A 585 -2.02 3.70 6.18
C ALA A 585 -3.16 4.42 6.92
N GLY A 586 -3.92 5.25 6.22
CA GLY A 586 -5.07 5.98 6.75
C GLY A 586 -4.70 7.00 7.81
N ARG A 587 -5.61 7.24 8.74
CA ARG A 587 -5.31 7.97 9.96
C ARG A 587 -4.19 7.22 10.65
N ASN A 588 -3.20 7.93 11.11
CA ASN A 588 -2.12 7.34 11.90
C ASN A 588 -2.38 7.51 13.42
N PRO A 589 -3.45 6.95 13.99
CA PRO A 589 -3.46 6.67 15.40
C PRO A 589 -2.59 5.44 15.54
N ASN A 590 -1.43 5.62 16.10
CA ASN A 590 -0.59 4.52 16.53
C ASN A 590 -0.94 4.24 18.00
N PRO A 591 -2.08 3.57 18.29
CA PRO A 591 -2.54 3.41 19.65
C PRO A 591 -1.53 2.59 20.41
N TYR A 592 -1.16 3.08 21.58
CA TYR A 592 -0.32 2.36 22.51
C TYR A 592 -0.88 2.48 23.91
N LYS A 593 -0.62 1.46 24.70
CA LYS A 593 -0.96 1.43 26.11
C LYS A 593 0.26 1.80 26.97
N GLN A 594 -0.01 2.46 28.05
CA GLN A 594 0.98 2.77 29.09
C GLN A 594 0.61 2.04 30.37
N THR A 595 1.62 1.64 31.12
CA THR A 595 1.43 1.08 32.45
C THR A 595 1.18 2.20 33.47
N PRO A 596 0.63 1.89 34.66
CA PRO A 596 0.51 2.88 35.74
C PRO A 596 1.85 3.54 36.14
N LEU A 597 2.98 2.87 35.87
CA LEU A 597 4.32 3.34 36.21
C LEU A 597 5.02 4.10 35.05
N HIS A 598 4.35 4.34 33.93
CA HIS A 598 5.00 4.90 32.73
C HIS A 598 5.72 6.24 33.02
N GLU A 599 5.02 7.21 33.61
CA GLU A 599 5.59 8.53 33.91
C GLU A 599 6.64 8.44 35.01
N THR A 600 6.45 7.60 36.05
CA THR A 600 7.43 7.36 37.11
C THR A 600 8.73 6.82 36.52
N GLN A 601 8.67 5.82 35.68
CA GLN A 601 9.85 5.24 35.01
C GLN A 601 10.52 6.23 34.07
N LYS A 602 9.74 7.01 33.32
CA LYS A 602 10.26 8.05 32.43
C LYS A 602 11.04 9.11 33.21
N ASN A 603 10.51 9.55 34.34
CA ASN A 603 11.18 10.49 35.22
C ASN A 603 12.46 9.92 35.86
N SER A 604 12.53 8.59 36.01
CA SER A 604 13.72 7.87 36.45
C SER A 604 14.72 7.60 35.31
N GLY A 605 14.50 8.15 34.10
CA GLY A 605 15.41 8.03 32.96
C GLY A 605 15.23 6.78 32.10
N ALA A 606 14.11 6.06 32.22
CA ALA A 606 13.85 4.88 31.42
C ALA A 606 13.76 5.20 29.93
N VAL A 607 14.42 4.39 29.11
CA VAL A 607 14.26 4.35 27.65
C VAL A 607 13.22 3.31 27.30
N PHE A 608 12.16 3.73 26.63
CA PHE A 608 11.03 2.86 26.33
C PHE A 608 11.17 2.16 24.98
N HIS A 609 10.69 0.92 24.94
CA HIS A 609 10.50 0.15 23.74
C HIS A 609 9.05 -0.30 23.62
N ARG A 610 8.59 -0.50 22.39
CA ARG A 610 7.24 -0.97 22.11
C ARG A 610 7.20 -2.51 22.06
N MET A 611 6.35 -3.11 22.89
CA MET A 611 6.05 -4.53 22.92
C MET A 611 4.57 -4.75 22.59
N GLY A 612 4.29 -5.03 21.31
CA GLY A 612 2.91 -5.04 20.82
C GLY A 612 2.27 -3.66 20.98
N VAL A 613 1.17 -3.57 21.72
CA VAL A 613 0.47 -2.31 22.01
C VAL A 613 1.02 -1.58 23.24
N TRP A 614 1.90 -2.19 24.02
CA TRP A 614 2.42 -1.61 25.26
C TRP A 614 3.77 -0.92 25.08
N LYS A 615 3.99 0.21 25.78
CA LYS A 615 5.30 0.80 26.00
C LYS A 615 5.87 0.25 27.30
N ARG A 616 7.07 -0.37 27.21
CA ARG A 616 7.79 -0.91 28.38
C ARG A 616 9.18 -0.33 28.46
N ALA A 617 9.68 -0.11 29.69
CA ALA A 617 11.06 0.31 29.90
C ALA A 617 12.02 -0.77 29.38
N ARG A 618 12.94 -0.36 28.51
CA ARG A 618 13.96 -1.21 27.92
C ARG A 618 15.23 -1.21 28.76
N TYR A 619 15.67 0.00 29.14
CA TYR A 619 16.83 0.26 29.95
C TYR A 619 16.56 1.36 30.96
N PHE A 620 17.28 1.30 32.07
CA PHE A 620 17.51 2.42 33.00
C PHE A 620 18.99 2.83 33.06
N SER A 621 19.90 1.96 32.58
CA SER A 621 21.32 2.25 32.52
C SER A 621 21.66 3.30 31.46
N LYS A 622 22.59 4.20 31.80
CA LYS A 622 23.01 5.34 30.96
C LYS A 622 23.77 4.90 29.69
N ASP A 623 24.45 3.77 29.76
CA ASP A 623 25.25 3.22 28.67
C ASP A 623 24.45 2.31 27.72
N TYR A 624 23.15 2.12 28.01
CA TYR A 624 22.24 1.23 27.28
C TYR A 624 22.69 -0.24 27.21
N SER A 625 23.63 -0.66 28.09
CA SER A 625 24.14 -2.03 28.10
C SER A 625 23.36 -2.99 28.98
N ALA A 626 22.53 -2.47 29.87
CA ALA A 626 21.85 -3.18 30.95
C ALA A 626 22.77 -3.91 31.94
N ARG A 627 24.08 -3.68 31.86
CA ARG A 627 25.10 -4.37 32.70
C ARG A 627 24.83 -4.13 34.17
N ASP A 628 24.80 -2.86 34.59
CA ASP A 628 24.61 -2.47 35.98
C ASP A 628 23.29 -3.01 36.54
N GLU A 629 22.25 -3.03 35.72
CA GLU A 629 20.94 -3.59 36.09
C GLU A 629 21.02 -5.10 36.36
N ILE A 630 21.72 -5.86 35.50
CA ILE A 630 21.95 -7.32 35.65
C ILE A 630 22.75 -7.61 36.87
N GLU A 631 23.88 -6.93 37.06
CA GLU A 631 24.76 -7.11 38.22
C GLU A 631 24.04 -6.79 39.54
N ASN A 632 23.22 -5.73 39.55
CA ASN A 632 22.42 -5.37 40.71
C ASN A 632 21.38 -6.43 41.08
N VAL A 633 20.61 -6.95 40.12
CA VAL A 633 19.63 -8.02 40.39
C VAL A 633 20.30 -9.29 40.89
N ARG A 634 21.50 -9.63 40.42
CA ARG A 634 22.26 -10.83 40.87
C ARG A 634 22.82 -10.69 42.28
N ASN A 635 23.31 -9.50 42.63
CA ASN A 635 24.05 -9.28 43.89
C ASN A 635 23.18 -8.66 44.98
N ASN A 636 22.18 -7.87 44.63
CA ASN A 636 21.37 -7.07 45.54
C ASN A 636 19.88 -7.33 45.38
N VAL A 637 19.17 -6.33 44.82
CA VAL A 637 17.74 -6.42 44.54
C VAL A 637 17.37 -5.43 43.43
N GLY A 638 16.49 -5.86 42.54
CA GLY A 638 15.92 -5.02 41.47
C GLY A 638 14.39 -5.12 41.43
N LEU A 639 13.77 -4.12 40.81
CA LEU A 639 12.34 -4.17 40.53
C LEU A 639 12.03 -3.84 39.06
N ILE A 640 11.08 -4.54 38.52
CA ILE A 640 10.63 -4.36 37.14
C ILE A 640 9.11 -4.28 37.08
N ASP A 641 8.62 -3.40 36.21
CA ASP A 641 7.21 -3.28 35.89
C ASP A 641 6.80 -4.40 34.93
N VAL A 642 5.96 -5.29 35.42
CA VAL A 642 5.34 -6.40 34.67
C VAL A 642 3.82 -6.23 34.52
N SER A 643 3.32 -4.98 34.64
CA SER A 643 1.89 -4.65 34.55
C SER A 643 1.24 -5.06 33.25
N THR A 644 2.02 -5.32 32.21
CA THR A 644 1.54 -5.68 30.88
C THR A 644 1.12 -7.14 30.73
N LEU A 645 1.44 -8.00 31.71
CA LEU A 645 0.97 -9.40 31.73
C LEU A 645 -0.56 -9.45 31.69
N GLY A 646 -1.12 -10.36 30.92
CA GLY A 646 -2.55 -10.65 30.95
C GLY A 646 -2.95 -11.16 32.33
N LYS A 647 -4.03 -10.66 32.90
CA LYS A 647 -4.55 -11.04 34.22
C LYS A 647 -6.04 -11.35 34.11
N PHE A 648 -6.43 -12.53 34.52
CA PHE A 648 -7.81 -12.99 34.39
C PHE A 648 -8.27 -13.67 35.66
N ARG A 649 -9.54 -13.49 36.05
CA ARG A 649 -10.22 -14.31 37.02
C ARG A 649 -11.17 -15.25 36.29
N VAL A 650 -11.06 -16.55 36.55
CA VAL A 650 -11.96 -17.59 36.03
C VAL A 650 -12.62 -18.24 37.24
N PHE A 651 -13.94 -18.17 37.30
CA PHE A 651 -14.69 -18.67 38.46
C PHE A 651 -16.05 -19.23 38.05
N GLY A 652 -16.62 -20.06 38.91
CA GLY A 652 -17.90 -20.74 38.70
C GLY A 652 -17.74 -22.25 38.78
N PRO A 653 -18.84 -23.00 38.94
CA PRO A 653 -18.83 -24.44 39.18
C PRO A 653 -17.99 -25.25 38.15
N ASP A 654 -18.01 -24.83 36.89
CA ASP A 654 -17.31 -25.51 35.82
C ASP A 654 -15.98 -24.85 35.43
N SER A 655 -15.46 -23.92 36.24
CA SER A 655 -14.19 -23.22 35.95
C SER A 655 -13.00 -24.16 35.75
N VAL A 656 -12.92 -25.24 36.53
CA VAL A 656 -11.86 -26.28 36.35
C VAL A 656 -11.96 -26.94 35.01
N LYS A 657 -13.16 -27.34 34.59
CA LYS A 657 -13.39 -28.00 33.31
C LYS A 657 -13.01 -27.08 32.15
N ALA A 658 -13.36 -25.79 32.25
CA ALA A 658 -13.01 -24.82 31.24
C ALA A 658 -11.49 -24.62 31.13
N LEU A 659 -10.77 -24.57 32.23
CA LEU A 659 -9.30 -24.44 32.23
C LEU A 659 -8.64 -25.72 31.71
N GLU A 660 -9.11 -26.90 32.13
CA GLU A 660 -8.55 -28.19 31.68
C GLU A 660 -8.90 -28.51 30.22
N ARG A 661 -9.87 -27.82 29.61
CA ARG A 661 -10.13 -27.91 28.18
C ARG A 661 -8.96 -27.36 27.36
N VAL A 662 -8.28 -26.32 27.83
CA VAL A 662 -7.28 -25.58 27.05
C VAL A 662 -5.87 -25.66 27.63
N TYR A 663 -5.69 -25.84 28.93
CA TYR A 663 -4.37 -26.01 29.56
C TYR A 663 -3.99 -27.48 29.71
N VAL A 664 -2.78 -27.81 29.31
CA VAL A 664 -2.29 -29.19 29.27
C VAL A 664 -2.02 -29.81 30.64
N GLY A 665 -2.03 -29.06 31.72
CA GLY A 665 -1.82 -29.50 33.08
C GLY A 665 -3.13 -29.87 33.79
N ASP A 666 -3.03 -30.57 34.90
CA ASP A 666 -4.15 -30.87 35.81
C ASP A 666 -4.45 -29.65 36.73
N MET A 667 -5.51 -28.95 36.46
CA MET A 667 -5.90 -27.75 37.22
C MET A 667 -6.64 -28.09 38.52
N SER A 668 -7.30 -29.24 38.55
CA SER A 668 -8.03 -29.72 39.72
C SER A 668 -7.09 -30.03 40.90
N SER A 669 -5.87 -30.45 40.63
CA SER A 669 -4.87 -30.81 41.63
C SER A 669 -4.14 -29.63 42.26
N ILE A 670 -4.39 -28.39 41.80
CA ILE A 670 -3.74 -27.20 42.39
C ILE A 670 -4.29 -26.98 43.77
N PRO A 671 -3.49 -27.03 44.86
CA PRO A 671 -3.98 -26.69 46.18
C PRO A 671 -4.36 -25.19 46.26
N GLU A 672 -5.30 -24.90 47.11
CA GLU A 672 -5.67 -23.50 47.40
C GLU A 672 -4.44 -22.70 47.90
N GLY A 673 -4.27 -21.48 47.41
CA GLY A 673 -3.11 -20.64 47.73
C GLY A 673 -1.81 -21.06 47.02
N LYS A 674 -1.91 -21.91 45.98
CA LYS A 674 -0.76 -22.33 45.19
C LYS A 674 -0.88 -21.92 43.71
N VAL A 675 0.28 -21.80 43.11
CA VAL A 675 0.45 -21.43 41.70
C VAL A 675 0.98 -22.65 40.93
N LYS A 676 0.53 -22.81 39.69
CA LYS A 676 1.03 -23.83 38.75
C LYS A 676 1.33 -23.21 37.42
N TYR A 677 2.51 -23.48 36.88
CA TYR A 677 2.89 -23.15 35.52
C TYR A 677 2.27 -24.15 34.55
N SER A 678 1.67 -23.68 33.48
CA SER A 678 1.05 -24.51 32.44
C SER A 678 1.08 -23.80 31.09
N ALA A 679 0.73 -24.52 30.02
CA ALA A 679 0.71 -24.01 28.66
C ALA A 679 -0.59 -24.40 27.95
N MET A 680 -0.91 -23.66 26.89
CA MET A 680 -2.01 -23.93 25.97
C MET A 680 -1.44 -24.30 24.60
N CYS A 681 -2.12 -25.27 23.94
CA CYS A 681 -1.78 -25.71 22.60
C CYS A 681 -2.98 -25.56 21.65
N ASN A 682 -2.71 -25.52 20.37
CA ASN A 682 -3.72 -25.70 19.33
C ASN A 682 -4.02 -27.21 19.13
N ASP A 683 -4.92 -27.53 18.22
CA ASP A 683 -5.34 -28.90 17.93
C ASP A 683 -4.17 -29.80 17.45
N ASP A 684 -3.17 -29.21 16.80
CA ASP A 684 -1.95 -29.90 16.36
C ASP A 684 -0.89 -30.07 17.47
N GLY A 685 -1.18 -29.67 18.70
CA GLY A 685 -0.25 -29.70 19.83
C GLY A 685 0.81 -28.60 19.81
N CYS A 686 0.70 -27.61 18.94
CA CYS A 686 1.62 -26.47 18.88
C CYS A 686 1.27 -25.43 19.94
N LEU A 687 2.30 -24.84 20.55
CA LEU A 687 2.15 -23.86 21.63
C LEU A 687 1.47 -22.58 21.16
N ILE A 688 0.46 -22.16 21.91
CA ILE A 688 -0.22 -20.86 21.74
C ILE A 688 0.32 -19.85 22.73
N ASP A 689 0.30 -20.19 24.02
CA ASP A 689 0.78 -19.34 25.11
C ASP A 689 1.11 -20.19 26.33
N ASP A 690 1.81 -19.59 27.26
CA ASP A 690 2.06 -20.15 28.59
C ASP A 690 1.63 -19.15 29.67
N GLY A 691 1.63 -19.59 30.91
CA GLY A 691 1.28 -18.74 32.01
C GLY A 691 1.20 -19.48 33.33
N VAL A 692 0.82 -18.76 34.38
CA VAL A 692 0.61 -19.34 35.68
C VAL A 692 -0.86 -19.29 36.08
N ILE A 693 -1.33 -20.40 36.64
CA ILE A 693 -2.68 -20.57 37.13
C ILE A 693 -2.63 -20.69 38.67
N THR A 694 -3.31 -19.79 39.34
CA THR A 694 -3.42 -19.73 40.79
C THR A 694 -4.80 -20.16 41.22
N ARG A 695 -4.89 -21.08 42.15
CA ARG A 695 -6.17 -21.42 42.79
C ARG A 695 -6.38 -20.56 44.03
N ARG A 696 -7.40 -19.68 43.97
CA ARG A 696 -7.78 -18.77 45.05
C ARG A 696 -8.74 -19.39 46.05
N GLY A 697 -9.54 -20.34 45.59
CA GLY A 697 -10.57 -21.00 46.35
C GLY A 697 -11.20 -22.13 45.59
N VAL A 698 -12.36 -22.65 46.09
CA VAL A 698 -13.14 -23.69 45.46
C VAL A 698 -13.58 -23.27 44.11
N ASN A 699 -13.45 -23.39 43.06
CA ASN A 699 -13.95 -22.88 41.77
C ASN A 699 -13.58 -21.40 41.48
N ASP A 700 -12.48 -20.90 42.02
CA ASP A 700 -11.98 -19.52 41.77
C ASP A 700 -10.49 -19.55 41.45
N TYR A 701 -10.15 -19.15 40.23
CA TYR A 701 -8.80 -19.17 39.70
C TYR A 701 -8.36 -17.79 39.24
N TYR A 702 -7.08 -17.47 39.45
CA TYR A 702 -6.43 -16.27 38.92
C TYR A 702 -5.30 -16.67 38.00
N LEU A 703 -5.33 -16.16 36.77
CA LEU A 703 -4.41 -16.52 35.70
C LEU A 703 -3.54 -15.32 35.33
N THR A 704 -2.29 -15.56 35.03
CA THR A 704 -1.44 -14.62 34.28
C THR A 704 -0.97 -15.26 32.99
N THR A 705 -0.86 -14.46 31.93
CA THR A 705 -0.51 -14.86 30.57
C THR A 705 0.56 -13.95 30.03
N SER A 706 1.18 -14.31 28.91
CA SER A 706 2.15 -13.44 28.27
C SER A 706 1.49 -12.13 27.80
N THR A 707 2.30 -11.04 27.77
CA THR A 707 1.84 -9.70 27.37
C THR A 707 1.18 -9.69 25.97
N GLY A 708 1.78 -10.40 25.01
CA GLY A 708 1.34 -10.40 23.61
C GLY A 708 0.14 -11.30 23.33
N ARG A 709 -0.21 -12.21 24.24
CA ARG A 709 -1.23 -13.24 24.03
C ARG A 709 -2.46 -13.12 24.92
N SER A 710 -2.56 -12.10 25.74
CA SER A 710 -3.65 -11.95 26.69
C SER A 710 -5.05 -12.02 26.05
N GLY A 711 -5.25 -11.39 24.90
CA GLY A 711 -6.51 -11.50 24.15
C GLY A 711 -6.76 -12.90 23.60
N VAL A 712 -5.73 -13.53 23.08
CA VAL A 712 -5.80 -14.89 22.51
C VAL A 712 -6.24 -15.90 23.55
N THR A 713 -5.70 -15.82 24.77
CA THR A 713 -6.06 -16.74 25.86
C THR A 713 -7.55 -16.76 26.14
N VAL A 714 -8.16 -15.59 26.29
CA VAL A 714 -9.61 -15.49 26.56
C VAL A 714 -10.44 -16.04 25.42
N GLU A 715 -10.09 -15.65 24.20
CA GLU A 715 -10.80 -16.12 23.00
C GLU A 715 -10.65 -17.64 22.81
N TRP A 716 -9.48 -18.20 23.14
CA TRP A 716 -9.23 -19.62 23.04
C TRP A 716 -10.09 -20.41 24.03
N ILE A 717 -10.17 -19.97 25.29
CA ILE A 717 -11.06 -20.57 26.29
C ILE A 717 -12.51 -20.51 25.82
N ARG A 718 -13.01 -19.33 25.40
CA ARG A 718 -14.38 -19.14 24.93
C ARG A 718 -14.67 -20.00 23.69
N TYR A 719 -13.74 -20.05 22.75
CA TYR A 719 -13.92 -20.83 21.53
C TYR A 719 -14.13 -22.32 21.82
N HIS A 720 -13.31 -22.90 22.68
CA HIS A 720 -13.36 -24.35 22.99
C HIS A 720 -14.41 -24.76 24.03
N THR A 721 -15.10 -23.80 24.65
CA THR A 721 -16.14 -24.08 25.68
C THR A 721 -17.53 -23.57 25.30
N ARG A 722 -17.68 -22.94 24.14
CA ARG A 722 -18.92 -22.23 23.75
C ARG A 722 -20.17 -23.12 23.60
N TYR A 723 -20.01 -24.42 23.39
CA TYR A 723 -21.12 -25.35 23.18
C TYR A 723 -21.32 -26.33 24.35
N ASP A 724 -20.51 -26.26 25.39
CA ASP A 724 -20.53 -27.24 26.48
C ASP A 724 -21.63 -26.95 27.53
N GLY A 725 -22.23 -25.76 27.48
CA GLY A 725 -23.27 -25.34 28.46
C GLY A 725 -22.73 -25.20 29.89
N TRP A 726 -21.41 -25.02 30.05
CA TRP A 726 -20.77 -24.91 31.37
C TRP A 726 -21.03 -23.59 32.05
N ASP A 727 -21.25 -23.63 33.39
CA ASP A 727 -21.43 -22.45 34.22
C ASP A 727 -20.08 -21.97 34.78
N PHE A 728 -19.49 -21.00 34.07
CA PHE A 728 -18.29 -20.30 34.52
C PHE A 728 -18.18 -18.89 33.88
N HIS A 729 -17.39 -18.05 34.52
CA HIS A 729 -17.18 -16.67 34.09
C HIS A 729 -15.69 -16.36 33.96
N ILE A 730 -15.36 -15.51 32.98
CA ILE A 730 -13.98 -14.96 32.76
C ILE A 730 -14.07 -13.45 32.88
N VAL A 731 -13.28 -12.88 33.78
CA VAL A 731 -13.15 -11.42 33.96
C VAL A 731 -11.73 -11.02 33.63
N ASN A 732 -11.59 -10.09 32.69
CA ASN A 732 -10.29 -9.50 32.32
C ASN A 732 -9.92 -8.42 33.35
N LEU A 733 -8.81 -8.65 34.04
CA LEU A 733 -8.29 -7.76 35.10
C LEU A 733 -6.96 -7.11 34.68
N THR A 734 -6.55 -7.23 33.42
CA THR A 734 -5.24 -6.79 32.92
C THR A 734 -4.96 -5.32 33.25
N GLU A 735 -5.92 -4.46 33.01
CA GLU A 735 -5.79 -3.01 33.25
C GLU A 735 -6.25 -2.56 34.65
N VAL A 736 -6.90 -3.47 35.40
CA VAL A 736 -7.35 -3.21 36.78
C VAL A 736 -6.18 -3.30 37.76
N TYR A 737 -5.19 -4.15 37.46
CA TYR A 737 -4.03 -4.35 38.34
C TYR A 737 -2.75 -3.98 37.59
N GLY A 738 -1.93 -3.09 38.20
CA GLY A 738 -0.52 -3.03 37.91
C GLY A 738 0.20 -4.25 38.52
N ALA A 739 1.40 -4.54 38.04
CA ALA A 739 2.19 -5.63 38.60
C ALA A 739 3.70 -5.25 38.63
N ILE A 740 4.34 -5.52 39.75
CA ILE A 740 5.75 -5.29 39.99
C ILE A 740 6.40 -6.62 40.35
N ASN A 741 7.52 -6.96 39.68
CA ASN A 741 8.34 -8.07 40.15
C ASN A 741 9.57 -7.54 40.89
N LEU A 742 9.68 -7.90 42.17
CA LEU A 742 10.82 -7.61 43.05
C LEU A 742 11.72 -8.85 43.07
N ALA A 743 12.95 -8.73 42.57
CA ALA A 743 13.84 -9.85 42.36
C ALA A 743 15.25 -9.60 42.87
N GLY A 744 15.87 -10.61 43.44
CA GLY A 744 17.25 -10.59 43.92
C GLY A 744 17.42 -11.22 45.28
N PRO A 745 18.65 -11.50 45.76
CA PRO A 745 18.89 -12.15 47.03
C PRO A 745 18.33 -11.37 48.22
N ARG A 746 18.22 -10.04 48.13
CA ARG A 746 17.67 -9.17 49.19
C ARG A 746 16.20 -8.88 49.04
N ALA A 747 15.49 -9.48 48.09
CA ALA A 747 14.10 -9.20 47.81
C ALA A 747 13.19 -9.41 49.01
N ARG A 748 13.41 -10.45 49.82
CA ARG A 748 12.63 -10.72 51.03
C ARG A 748 12.79 -9.64 52.08
N GLU A 749 14.03 -9.20 52.33
CA GLU A 749 14.36 -8.18 53.31
C GLU A 749 13.70 -6.85 52.99
N VAL A 750 13.72 -6.46 51.72
CA VAL A 750 13.06 -5.25 51.22
C VAL A 750 11.53 -5.39 51.37
N PHE A 751 10.96 -6.50 50.95
CA PHE A 751 9.52 -6.68 50.97
C PHE A 751 8.96 -6.75 52.39
N GLN A 752 9.69 -7.39 53.33
CA GLN A 752 9.28 -7.50 54.73
C GLN A 752 9.18 -6.13 55.44
N LYS A 753 9.87 -5.09 54.94
CA LYS A 753 9.77 -3.74 55.54
C LYS A 753 8.48 -2.99 55.25
N ILE A 754 7.70 -3.47 54.28
CA ILE A 754 6.45 -2.82 53.89
C ILE A 754 5.22 -3.69 54.20
N THR A 755 5.41 -4.87 54.88
CA THR A 755 4.31 -5.75 55.31
C THR A 755 4.64 -6.47 56.58
N ASP A 756 3.66 -6.67 57.44
CA ASP A 756 3.73 -7.52 58.63
C ASP A 756 3.52 -9.01 58.33
N THR A 757 3.12 -9.32 57.08
CA THR A 757 2.93 -10.70 56.64
C THR A 757 4.24 -11.46 56.73
N ASN A 758 4.25 -12.63 57.37
CA ASN A 758 5.44 -13.49 57.41
C ASN A 758 5.77 -14.04 56.00
N LEU A 759 6.97 -13.64 55.50
CA LEU A 759 7.47 -14.01 54.18
C LEU A 759 8.54 -15.13 54.24
N SER A 760 8.68 -15.83 55.40
CA SER A 760 9.60 -16.98 55.50
C SER A 760 9.26 -18.11 54.51
N ASN A 761 10.19 -19.03 54.29
CA ASN A 761 9.97 -20.16 53.39
C ASN A 761 8.83 -21.08 53.86
N GLU A 762 8.66 -21.22 55.15
CA GLU A 762 7.62 -22.04 55.79
C GLU A 762 6.26 -21.37 55.60
N ALA A 763 6.17 -20.08 55.84
CA ALA A 763 4.92 -19.33 55.75
C ALA A 763 4.52 -19.02 54.33
N PHE A 764 5.49 -18.66 53.46
CA PHE A 764 5.22 -18.32 52.07
C PHE A 764 6.21 -19.07 51.10
N PRO A 765 6.01 -20.38 50.88
CA PRO A 765 6.94 -21.20 50.09
C PRO A 765 6.93 -20.83 48.61
N PHE A 766 7.99 -21.22 47.87
CA PHE A 766 8.06 -21.10 46.41
C PHE A 766 6.79 -21.67 45.74
N MET A 767 6.30 -21.01 44.68
CA MET A 767 4.98 -21.25 44.05
C MET A 767 3.79 -21.09 45.00
N GLY A 768 3.94 -20.29 46.05
CA GLY A 768 2.84 -19.85 46.87
C GLY A 768 2.15 -18.60 46.32
N TYR A 769 0.87 -18.45 46.70
CA TYR A 769 0.06 -17.30 46.44
C TYR A 769 -0.60 -16.84 47.72
N ARG A 770 -0.65 -15.53 47.94
CA ARG A 770 -1.31 -14.91 49.11
C ARG A 770 -1.94 -13.57 48.71
N GLU A 771 -3.05 -13.24 49.38
CA GLU A 771 -3.66 -11.91 49.39
C GLU A 771 -3.52 -11.31 50.77
N PHE A 772 -3.02 -10.10 50.86
CA PHE A 772 -2.85 -9.35 52.10
C PHE A 772 -2.77 -7.86 51.82
N THR A 773 -2.66 -7.06 52.87
CA THR A 773 -2.62 -5.60 52.79
C THR A 773 -1.22 -5.09 53.10
N LEU A 774 -0.70 -4.18 52.28
CA LEU A 774 0.57 -3.48 52.51
C LEU A 774 0.28 -2.23 53.36
N LYS A 775 1.08 -2.02 54.45
CA LYS A 775 0.92 -0.89 55.37
C LYS A 775 -0.55 -0.63 55.71
N ASP A 776 -1.31 -1.68 55.98
CA ASP A 776 -2.72 -1.70 56.31
C ASP A 776 -3.67 -0.92 55.38
N THR A 777 -3.21 -0.56 54.19
CA THR A 777 -3.96 0.30 53.27
C THR A 777 -4.15 -0.27 51.90
N VAL A 778 -3.13 -0.91 51.30
CA VAL A 778 -3.16 -1.32 49.91
C VAL A 778 -3.31 -2.85 49.79
N PRO A 779 -4.47 -3.37 49.33
CA PRO A 779 -4.65 -4.80 49.12
C PRO A 779 -3.81 -5.26 47.91
N VAL A 780 -3.06 -6.35 48.09
CA VAL A 780 -2.23 -6.94 47.07
C VAL A 780 -2.44 -8.43 46.91
N ARG A 781 -2.16 -8.92 45.72
CA ARG A 781 -2.05 -10.34 45.40
C ARG A 781 -0.59 -10.62 45.08
N VAL A 782 0.02 -11.53 45.80
CA VAL A 782 1.43 -11.82 45.69
C VAL A 782 1.66 -13.28 45.32
N MET A 783 2.48 -13.49 44.32
CA MET A 783 2.96 -14.80 43.94
C MET A 783 4.47 -14.89 44.22
N ARG A 784 4.92 -15.94 44.87
CA ARG A 784 6.32 -16.18 45.12
C ARG A 784 6.87 -17.05 43.96
N LEU A 785 7.22 -16.37 42.88
CA LEU A 785 7.80 -16.97 41.67
C LEU A 785 8.73 -15.97 41.00
N GLY A 786 9.66 -16.46 40.20
CA GLY A 786 10.64 -15.60 39.56
C GLY A 786 10.95 -16.05 38.13
N PHE A 787 11.11 -15.09 37.25
CA PHE A 787 11.47 -15.30 35.86
C PHE A 787 12.97 -15.13 35.59
N VAL A 788 13.64 -14.33 36.42
CA VAL A 788 15.05 -13.93 36.26
C VAL A 788 16.05 -14.86 36.95
N GLY A 789 15.57 -15.90 37.63
CA GLY A 789 16.43 -16.91 38.27
C GLY A 789 16.88 -16.56 39.70
N GLU A 790 16.28 -15.55 40.34
CA GLU A 790 16.52 -15.15 41.73
C GLU A 790 15.26 -15.30 42.57
N LEU A 791 15.39 -15.20 43.93
CA LEU A 791 14.26 -15.03 44.80
C LEU A 791 13.42 -13.84 44.33
N SER A 792 12.12 -14.08 44.09
CA SER A 792 11.27 -13.04 43.53
C SER A 792 9.86 -13.09 44.08
N TYR A 793 9.25 -11.92 44.12
CA TYR A 793 7.83 -11.71 44.45
C TYR A 793 7.17 -10.95 43.30
N GLU A 794 6.16 -11.53 42.67
CA GLU A 794 5.31 -10.86 41.69
C GLU A 794 4.11 -10.29 42.45
N ILE A 795 4.05 -8.97 42.52
CA ILE A 795 3.10 -8.22 43.37
C ILE A 795 2.08 -7.55 42.43
N HIS A 796 0.84 -8.00 42.50
CA HIS A 796 -0.25 -7.43 41.70
C HIS A 796 -1.05 -6.47 42.60
N ILE A 797 -1.14 -5.23 42.18
CA ILE A 797 -1.59 -4.06 42.92
C ILE A 797 -2.73 -3.41 42.17
N PRO A 798 -3.82 -2.96 42.77
CA PRO A 798 -4.79 -2.15 42.05
C PRO A 798 -4.10 -0.97 41.36
N ALA A 799 -4.44 -0.72 40.09
CA ALA A 799 -3.67 0.16 39.20
C ALA A 799 -3.41 1.55 39.80
N SER A 800 -4.38 2.10 40.55
CA SER A 800 -4.28 3.41 41.20
C SER A 800 -3.23 3.48 42.34
N TYR A 801 -2.84 2.36 42.92
CA TYR A 801 -1.84 2.28 43.97
C TYR A 801 -0.46 1.79 43.52
N THR A 802 -0.32 1.46 42.24
CA THR A 802 0.92 0.84 41.73
C THR A 802 2.12 1.75 41.93
N GLN A 803 1.98 3.06 41.69
CA GLN A 803 3.06 4.04 41.87
C GLN A 803 3.44 4.14 43.36
N THR A 804 2.48 4.23 44.24
CA THR A 804 2.73 4.29 45.68
C THR A 804 3.52 3.09 46.19
N VAL A 805 3.14 1.87 45.76
CA VAL A 805 3.87 0.65 46.16
C VAL A 805 5.26 0.61 45.56
N TRP A 806 5.45 1.07 44.30
CA TRP A 806 6.75 1.20 43.67
C TRP A 806 7.69 2.10 44.48
N GLU A 807 7.19 3.26 44.89
CA GLU A 807 7.94 4.22 45.74
C GLU A 807 8.24 3.64 47.14
N TRP A 808 7.31 2.92 47.74
CA TRP A 808 7.54 2.23 49.00
C TRP A 808 8.63 1.17 48.90
N LEU A 809 8.66 0.40 47.82
CA LEU A 809 9.71 -0.60 47.59
C LEU A 809 11.06 0.04 47.38
N LEU A 810 11.14 1.12 46.61
CA LEU A 810 12.39 1.87 46.38
C LEU A 810 12.94 2.41 47.72
N GLY A 811 12.10 3.07 48.52
CA GLY A 811 12.53 3.60 49.82
C GLY A 811 12.90 2.50 50.79
N ALA A 812 12.16 1.39 50.88
CA ALA A 812 12.48 0.25 51.71
C ALA A 812 13.78 -0.48 51.32
N GLY A 813 14.14 -0.40 50.03
CA GLY A 813 15.32 -1.08 49.49
C GLY A 813 16.57 -0.22 49.34
N GLU A 814 16.50 1.06 49.69
CA GLU A 814 17.64 2.01 49.48
C GLU A 814 18.95 1.51 50.11
N GLU A 815 18.90 1.05 51.38
CA GLU A 815 20.08 0.48 52.04
C GLU A 815 20.59 -0.84 51.41
N PHE A 816 19.76 -1.52 50.63
CA PHE A 816 20.12 -2.76 49.91
C PHE A 816 20.50 -2.50 48.45
N GLY A 817 20.64 -1.22 48.05
CA GLY A 817 20.99 -0.83 46.68
C GLY A 817 19.93 -1.20 45.63
N ILE A 818 18.62 -1.08 45.96
CA ILE A 818 17.54 -1.39 45.05
C ILE A 818 17.58 -0.47 43.82
N CYS A 819 17.47 -1.06 42.62
CA CYS A 819 17.37 -0.29 41.38
C CYS A 819 16.27 -0.85 40.48
N PRO A 820 15.61 -0.01 39.67
CA PRO A 820 14.80 -0.47 38.58
C PRO A 820 15.65 -1.19 37.52
N PHE A 821 15.07 -2.19 36.83
CA PHE A 821 15.69 -2.80 35.68
C PHE A 821 14.69 -2.97 34.54
N GLY A 822 15.19 -2.95 33.30
CA GLY A 822 14.38 -3.00 32.08
C GLY A 822 14.34 -4.37 31.40
N LEU A 823 13.69 -4.39 30.22
CA LEU A 823 13.50 -5.60 29.42
C LEU A 823 14.82 -6.26 28.99
N GLU A 824 15.88 -5.47 28.70
CA GLU A 824 17.14 -6.06 28.26
C GLU A 824 17.84 -6.81 29.40
N ALA A 825 17.81 -6.25 30.61
CA ALA A 825 18.29 -6.96 31.79
C ALA A 825 17.43 -8.21 32.07
N GLN A 826 16.12 -8.10 32.00
CA GLN A 826 15.22 -9.24 32.17
C GLN A 826 15.54 -10.36 31.15
N ASN A 827 15.77 -10.00 29.87
CA ASN A 827 16.07 -10.96 28.81
C ASN A 827 17.41 -11.68 29.03
N ALA A 828 18.43 -10.99 29.47
CA ALA A 828 19.71 -11.62 29.79
C ALA A 828 19.59 -12.54 31.01
N LEU A 829 18.97 -12.07 32.08
CA LEU A 829 18.78 -12.82 33.34
C LEU A 829 17.94 -14.10 33.15
N ARG A 830 16.81 -14.01 32.41
CA ARG A 830 15.98 -15.17 32.13
C ARG A 830 16.69 -16.20 31.23
N LEU A 831 17.50 -15.71 30.25
CA LEU A 831 18.31 -16.57 29.39
C LEU A 831 19.33 -17.35 30.19
N GLU A 832 20.04 -16.72 31.14
CA GLU A 832 20.96 -17.38 32.04
C GLU A 832 20.29 -18.51 32.83
N LYS A 833 19.03 -18.32 33.25
CA LYS A 833 18.22 -19.35 33.92
C LYS A 833 17.70 -20.39 32.97
N GLY A 834 17.60 -20.10 31.69
CA GLY A 834 17.04 -20.97 30.66
C GLY A 834 15.51 -20.98 30.59
N HIS A 835 14.87 -19.91 31.10
CA HIS A 835 13.42 -19.72 30.95
C HIS A 835 13.08 -19.28 29.51
N VAL A 836 12.11 -19.93 28.91
CA VAL A 836 11.64 -19.65 27.55
C VAL A 836 10.60 -18.53 27.54
N ILE A 837 10.52 -17.81 26.43
CA ILE A 837 9.45 -16.86 26.13
C ILE A 837 8.71 -17.38 24.90
N ILE A 838 7.41 -17.61 25.01
CA ILE A 838 6.59 -18.04 23.87
C ILE A 838 6.54 -16.90 22.84
N GLY A 839 6.89 -17.23 21.59
CA GLY A 839 7.09 -16.25 20.51
C GLY A 839 8.53 -15.80 20.31
N GLN A 840 9.45 -16.10 21.25
CA GLN A 840 10.90 -15.91 21.11
C GLN A 840 11.60 -17.24 20.82
N GLU A 841 11.38 -18.23 21.69
CA GLU A 841 11.89 -19.60 21.54
C GLU A 841 10.88 -20.54 20.87
N SER A 842 9.71 -20.05 20.47
CA SER A 842 8.69 -20.85 19.77
C SER A 842 8.20 -20.18 18.50
N GLU A 843 7.90 -20.99 17.52
CA GLU A 843 7.20 -20.66 16.27
C GLU A 843 5.80 -21.30 16.24
N ILE A 844 5.06 -21.06 15.16
CA ILE A 844 3.69 -21.59 14.96
C ILE A 844 3.64 -23.13 15.06
N ARG A 845 4.72 -23.83 14.73
CA ARG A 845 4.80 -25.28 14.74
C ARG A 845 5.51 -25.88 15.96
N THR A 846 5.97 -25.07 16.88
CA THR A 846 6.72 -25.53 18.05
C THR A 846 5.79 -26.18 19.08
N THR A 847 6.16 -27.35 19.56
CA THR A 847 5.44 -28.10 20.59
C THR A 847 6.12 -28.04 21.95
N LEU A 848 5.44 -28.50 22.99
CA LEU A 848 6.03 -28.67 24.33
C LEU A 848 7.29 -29.54 24.31
N HIS A 849 7.30 -30.58 23.49
CA HIS A 849 8.44 -31.52 23.40
C HIS A 849 9.68 -30.89 22.77
N ASP A 850 9.47 -29.97 21.82
CA ASP A 850 10.57 -29.24 21.16
C ASP A 850 11.32 -28.33 22.14
N LEU A 851 10.58 -27.75 23.09
CA LEU A 851 11.15 -26.85 24.12
C LEU A 851 11.58 -27.57 25.40
N GLY A 852 11.43 -28.87 25.49
CA GLY A 852 11.71 -29.65 26.72
C GLY A 852 10.66 -29.46 27.82
N LEU A 853 9.49 -28.89 27.48
CA LEU A 853 8.38 -28.64 28.42
C LEU A 853 7.39 -29.80 28.51
N GLY A 854 7.71 -30.96 28.01
CA GLY A 854 6.84 -32.14 28.04
C GLY A 854 6.43 -32.62 29.46
N PHE A 855 7.14 -32.17 30.49
CA PHE A 855 6.78 -32.44 31.90
C PHE A 855 5.48 -31.72 32.33
N LEU A 856 5.02 -30.72 31.59
CA LEU A 856 3.76 -30.03 31.84
C LEU A 856 2.53 -30.88 31.51
N LEU A 857 2.69 -31.87 30.64
CA LEU A 857 1.61 -32.78 30.23
C LEU A 857 1.19 -33.66 31.39
N TYR A 858 -0.09 -33.60 31.77
CA TYR A 858 -0.65 -34.49 32.73
C TYR A 858 -1.03 -35.84 32.12
N ARG A 859 -0.38 -36.90 32.56
CA ARG A 859 -0.41 -38.23 31.90
C ARG A 859 -1.64 -39.09 32.21
N LYS A 860 -2.44 -38.80 33.25
CA LYS A 860 -3.46 -39.71 33.79
C LYS A 860 -4.91 -39.27 33.65
N LYS A 861 -5.21 -38.03 33.35
CA LYS A 861 -6.57 -37.50 33.18
C LYS A 861 -6.71 -36.68 31.92
N HIS A 862 -7.89 -36.58 31.37
CA HIS A 862 -8.32 -35.67 30.32
C HIS A 862 -7.74 -35.86 28.92
N GLU A 863 -7.22 -37.02 28.58
CA GLU A 863 -6.58 -37.35 27.29
C GLU A 863 -7.48 -37.03 26.09
N ALA A 864 -8.79 -37.23 26.23
CA ALA A 864 -9.75 -37.04 25.14
C ALA A 864 -10.33 -35.60 25.07
N ASN A 865 -10.16 -34.76 26.11
CA ASN A 865 -10.89 -33.52 26.24
C ASN A 865 -10.02 -32.24 26.23
N THR A 866 -8.70 -32.35 26.39
CA THR A 866 -7.78 -31.22 26.38
C THR A 866 -7.25 -30.97 24.98
N VAL A 867 -7.39 -29.74 24.48
CA VAL A 867 -6.94 -29.35 23.14
C VAL A 867 -5.46 -29.62 22.96
N GLY A 868 -5.10 -30.26 21.85
CA GLY A 868 -3.72 -30.53 21.44
C GLY A 868 -3.06 -31.73 22.12
N VAL A 869 -3.62 -32.29 23.21
CA VAL A 869 -2.98 -33.40 23.95
C VAL A 869 -2.93 -34.66 23.11
N PHE A 870 -3.93 -34.93 22.28
CA PHE A 870 -3.94 -36.09 21.38
C PHE A 870 -2.78 -36.01 20.38
N ALA A 871 -2.58 -34.87 19.75
CA ALA A 871 -1.47 -34.66 18.83
C ALA A 871 -0.10 -34.78 19.52
N LEU A 872 0.05 -34.23 20.73
CA LEU A 872 1.31 -34.31 21.50
C LEU A 872 1.67 -35.75 21.91
N LYS A 873 0.72 -36.66 21.98
CA LYS A 873 0.96 -38.07 22.28
C LYS A 873 1.30 -38.92 21.04
N ASN A 874 1.03 -38.44 19.87
CA ASN A 874 1.32 -39.15 18.63
C ASN A 874 2.83 -39.13 18.36
N THR A 875 3.46 -40.31 18.34
CA THR A 875 4.91 -40.48 18.16
C THR A 875 5.40 -39.99 16.77
N GLU A 876 4.55 -40.02 15.75
CA GLU A 876 4.89 -39.49 14.42
C GLU A 876 5.19 -38.00 14.43
N TYR A 877 4.49 -37.23 15.29
CA TYR A 877 4.75 -35.79 15.47
C TYR A 877 6.05 -35.53 16.26
N GLN A 878 6.66 -36.51 16.86
CA GLN A 878 7.89 -36.37 17.65
C GLN A 878 9.17 -36.65 16.86
N GLN A 879 9.08 -37.25 15.68
CA GLN A 879 10.22 -37.58 14.83
C GLN A 879 10.58 -36.40 13.91
N GLY A 880 11.88 -36.18 13.69
CA GLY A 880 12.40 -35.17 12.77
C GLY A 880 12.22 -33.70 13.20
N ARG A 881 11.80 -33.48 14.45
CA ARG A 881 11.56 -32.14 14.97
C ARG A 881 12.84 -31.50 15.51
N LEU A 882 12.81 -30.15 15.58
CA LEU A 882 13.86 -29.38 16.23
C LEU A 882 13.81 -29.60 17.75
N LYS A 883 14.97 -29.46 18.43
CA LYS A 883 15.08 -29.52 19.88
C LYS A 883 15.73 -28.24 20.40
N LEU A 884 15.17 -27.66 21.45
CA LEU A 884 15.76 -26.54 22.15
C LEU A 884 17.02 -26.98 22.88
N VAL A 885 18.14 -26.29 22.59
CA VAL A 885 19.42 -26.50 23.25
C VAL A 885 19.98 -25.17 23.76
N GLY A 886 20.71 -25.23 24.87
CA GLY A 886 21.62 -24.17 25.25
C GLY A 886 22.93 -24.25 24.48
N PHE A 887 23.54 -23.12 24.21
CA PHE A 887 24.88 -23.09 23.63
C PHE A 887 25.77 -22.01 24.26
N LYS A 888 27.07 -22.23 24.23
CA LYS A 888 28.12 -21.30 24.58
C LYS A 888 29.01 -21.07 23.38
N MET A 889 29.39 -19.81 23.17
CA MET A 889 30.23 -19.42 22.04
C MET A 889 31.69 -19.84 22.28
N ASP A 890 32.37 -20.36 21.24
CA ASP A 890 33.81 -20.62 21.32
C ASP A 890 34.65 -19.35 21.49
N SER A 891 34.16 -18.24 20.96
CA SER A 891 34.66 -16.90 21.20
C SER A 891 33.75 -16.17 22.19
N PRO A 892 34.10 -16.04 23.46
CA PRO A 892 33.22 -15.57 24.53
C PRO A 892 32.57 -14.21 24.29
N LEU A 893 33.25 -13.31 23.57
CA LEU A 893 32.78 -11.95 23.29
C LEU A 893 31.97 -11.82 21.98
N LYS A 894 31.82 -12.89 21.21
CA LYS A 894 31.03 -12.85 19.96
C LYS A 894 29.64 -13.39 20.19
N THR A 895 28.65 -12.54 20.06
CA THR A 895 27.22 -12.89 20.18
C THR A 895 26.59 -12.94 18.81
N PRO A 896 26.01 -14.07 18.37
CA PRO A 896 25.25 -14.11 17.12
C PRO A 896 23.93 -13.35 17.25
N HIS A 897 23.41 -12.85 16.14
CA HIS A 897 22.09 -12.22 16.10
C HIS A 897 20.98 -13.28 16.26
N ASP A 898 19.88 -12.89 16.91
CA ASP A 898 18.67 -13.69 16.96
C ASP A 898 18.20 -13.94 15.52
N GLY A 899 17.81 -15.18 15.19
CA GLY A 899 17.45 -15.61 13.83
C GLY A 899 18.61 -16.06 12.95
N SER A 900 19.87 -15.99 13.39
CA SER A 900 21.01 -16.61 12.70
C SER A 900 20.81 -18.11 12.55
N VAL A 901 21.22 -18.69 11.42
CA VAL A 901 20.96 -20.11 11.12
C VAL A 901 22.11 -21.01 11.56
N VAL A 902 21.76 -22.19 12.05
CA VAL A 902 22.70 -23.27 12.30
C VAL A 902 22.83 -24.08 11.03
N VAL A 903 24.08 -24.30 10.57
CA VAL A 903 24.37 -24.97 9.30
C VAL A 903 25.23 -26.21 9.49
N ASP A 904 24.94 -27.25 8.72
CA ASP A 904 25.75 -28.42 8.53
C ASP A 904 25.46 -28.93 7.11
N SER A 905 26.23 -28.42 6.13
CA SER A 905 25.93 -28.56 4.68
C SER A 905 24.59 -27.91 4.24
N GLU A 906 23.58 -27.98 5.07
CA GLU A 906 22.23 -27.35 4.91
C GLU A 906 21.85 -26.63 6.19
N ILE A 907 20.71 -25.90 6.19
CA ILE A 907 20.15 -25.28 7.39
C ILE A 907 19.57 -26.37 8.29
N ARG A 908 20.10 -26.51 9.52
CA ARG A 908 19.73 -27.53 10.50
C ARG A 908 19.09 -26.95 11.78
N GLY A 909 18.87 -25.65 11.80
CA GLY A 909 18.28 -24.96 12.94
C GLY A 909 18.54 -23.47 12.91
N TYR A 910 18.18 -22.80 14.00
CA TYR A 910 18.37 -21.36 14.13
C TYR A 910 18.53 -20.94 15.59
N ILE A 911 19.14 -19.77 15.77
CA ILE A 911 19.33 -19.13 17.05
C ILE A 911 18.06 -18.41 17.46
N CYS A 912 17.43 -18.83 18.55
CA CYS A 912 16.22 -18.18 19.06
C CYS A 912 16.58 -16.90 19.82
N THR A 913 17.61 -17.00 20.68
CA THR A 913 18.07 -15.88 21.51
C THR A 913 19.55 -16.06 21.83
N ALA A 914 20.33 -14.99 21.74
CA ALA A 914 21.71 -14.97 22.18
C ALA A 914 22.04 -13.63 22.84
N ARG A 915 22.76 -13.68 23.96
CA ARG A 915 23.21 -12.48 24.70
C ARG A 915 24.57 -12.72 25.35
N TYR A 916 25.31 -11.65 25.55
CA TYR A 916 26.46 -11.69 26.43
C TYR A 916 25.97 -11.72 27.88
N SER A 917 26.35 -12.76 28.63
CA SER A 917 26.04 -12.87 30.05
C SER A 917 27.13 -12.18 30.89
N TYR A 918 26.78 -11.07 31.53
CA TYR A 918 27.68 -10.40 32.46
C TYR A 918 27.92 -11.22 33.72
N THR A 919 26.99 -12.07 34.11
CA THR A 919 27.11 -13.02 35.23
C THR A 919 28.17 -14.08 34.96
N LEU A 920 28.25 -14.60 33.74
CA LEU A 920 29.13 -15.73 33.36
C LEU A 920 30.40 -15.26 32.62
N GLY A 921 30.44 -14.01 32.14
CA GLY A 921 31.56 -13.46 31.36
C GLY A 921 31.70 -14.02 29.94
N GLU A 922 30.65 -14.56 29.38
CA GLU A 922 30.64 -15.20 28.06
C GLU A 922 29.30 -15.05 27.33
N SER A 923 29.33 -15.19 26.01
CA SER A 923 28.10 -15.20 25.17
C SER A 923 27.46 -16.58 25.22
N ILE A 924 26.18 -16.58 25.58
CA ILE A 924 25.31 -17.75 25.68
C ILE A 924 24.04 -17.57 24.85
N GLY A 925 23.36 -18.63 24.53
CA GLY A 925 22.10 -18.56 23.82
C GLY A 925 21.30 -19.86 23.83
N LEU A 926 20.05 -19.73 23.34
CA LEU A 926 19.15 -20.85 23.07
C LEU A 926 18.97 -20.97 21.56
N ALA A 927 19.00 -22.19 21.07
CA ALA A 927 18.79 -22.51 19.66
C ALA A 927 17.84 -23.71 19.50
N LEU A 928 17.03 -23.69 18.46
CA LEU A 928 16.27 -24.84 17.99
C LEU A 928 17.09 -25.52 16.89
N VAL A 929 17.50 -26.77 17.11
CA VAL A 929 18.32 -27.53 16.18
C VAL A 929 17.74 -28.91 15.94
N GLU A 930 18.09 -29.54 14.82
CA GLU A 930 17.70 -30.92 14.55
C GLU A 930 18.25 -31.88 15.64
N SER A 931 17.51 -32.94 15.90
CA SER A 931 17.77 -33.85 17.03
C SER A 931 19.19 -34.42 17.06
N HIS A 932 19.83 -34.63 15.92
CA HIS A 932 21.20 -35.15 15.84
C HIS A 932 22.24 -34.15 16.35
N LEU A 933 21.98 -32.86 16.24
CA LEU A 933 22.82 -31.78 16.74
C LEU A 933 22.55 -31.40 18.21
N ALA A 934 21.47 -31.91 18.80
CA ALA A 934 21.03 -31.53 20.14
C ALA A 934 21.83 -32.16 21.29
N LYS A 935 22.79 -33.06 21.00
CA LYS A 935 23.57 -33.72 22.02
C LYS A 935 24.55 -32.74 22.68
N LYS A 936 24.63 -32.76 24.01
CA LYS A 936 25.57 -31.94 24.78
C LYS A 936 27.02 -32.18 24.30
N GLY A 937 27.77 -31.13 24.07
CA GLY A 937 29.13 -31.12 23.56
C GLY A 937 29.25 -31.06 22.03
N THR A 938 28.15 -31.17 21.29
CA THR A 938 28.14 -31.02 19.82
C THR A 938 28.57 -29.62 19.43
N GLN A 939 29.42 -29.52 18.41
CA GLN A 939 29.84 -28.26 17.81
C GLN A 939 28.75 -27.79 16.85
N LEU A 940 28.32 -26.53 16.97
CA LEU A 940 27.41 -25.86 16.06
C LEU A 940 28.19 -24.84 15.21
N GLU A 941 27.95 -24.85 13.91
CA GLU A 941 28.36 -23.79 13.01
C GLU A 941 27.17 -22.85 12.79
N ILE A 942 27.38 -21.57 13.07
CA ILE A 942 26.33 -20.55 13.00
C ILE A 942 26.67 -19.58 11.88
N PHE A 943 25.78 -19.42 10.91
CA PHE A 943 25.90 -18.42 9.86
C PHE A 943 25.10 -17.17 10.25
N ASP A 944 25.81 -16.09 10.50
CA ASP A 944 25.24 -14.81 10.95
C ASP A 944 25.29 -13.77 9.83
N ALA A 945 24.16 -13.62 9.13
CA ALA A 945 23.98 -12.63 8.08
C ALA A 945 23.97 -11.18 8.61
N GLY A 946 23.47 -10.95 9.83
CA GLY A 946 23.44 -9.65 10.49
C GLY A 946 24.83 -9.10 10.81
N ALA A 947 25.79 -9.99 11.06
CA ALA A 947 27.20 -9.61 11.27
C ALA A 947 28.06 -9.57 9.98
N GLY A 948 27.43 -9.43 8.81
CA GLY A 948 28.12 -9.38 7.52
C GLY A 948 28.53 -10.75 7.01
N ASN A 949 27.66 -11.75 7.08
CA ASN A 949 27.85 -13.11 6.59
C ASN A 949 29.03 -13.84 7.28
N LYS A 950 29.13 -13.72 8.60
CA LYS A 950 30.18 -14.37 9.36
C LYS A 950 29.77 -15.80 9.77
N ARG A 951 30.76 -16.68 9.79
CA ARG A 951 30.64 -18.00 10.41
C ARG A 951 31.17 -17.93 11.85
N LEU A 952 30.34 -18.38 12.78
CA LEU A 952 30.63 -18.43 14.20
C LEU A 952 30.49 -19.87 14.68
N TYR A 953 31.16 -20.21 15.77
CA TYR A 953 31.16 -21.57 16.31
C TYR A 953 30.74 -21.53 17.78
N ALA A 954 29.94 -22.52 18.16
CA ALA A 954 29.43 -22.66 19.52
C ALA A 954 29.31 -24.11 19.92
N LYS A 955 29.27 -24.39 21.21
CA LYS A 955 29.14 -25.73 21.75
C LYS A 955 27.82 -25.92 22.48
N VAL A 956 27.09 -26.98 22.17
CA VAL A 956 25.84 -27.35 22.83
C VAL A 956 26.08 -27.64 24.31
N VAL A 957 25.28 -27.01 25.17
CA VAL A 957 25.26 -27.18 26.62
C VAL A 957 23.83 -27.34 27.14
N SER A 958 23.62 -27.43 28.45
CA SER A 958 22.30 -27.37 29.06
C SER A 958 21.63 -26.01 28.78
N THR A 959 20.31 -26.01 28.69
CA THR A 959 19.52 -24.74 28.56
C THR A 959 19.61 -23.88 29.80
N SER A 960 19.85 -24.44 30.99
CA SER A 960 20.09 -23.67 32.22
C SER A 960 21.59 -23.45 32.42
N PHE A 961 22.01 -22.19 32.35
CA PHE A 961 23.43 -21.78 32.47
C PHE A 961 23.77 -21.31 33.89
N TYR A 962 22.76 -20.85 34.62
CA TYR A 962 22.87 -20.30 35.96
C TYR A 962 21.88 -20.94 36.93
N ASP A 963 22.32 -21.31 38.14
CA ASP A 963 21.49 -21.90 39.21
C ASP A 963 20.59 -23.07 38.72
N ALA A 964 21.17 -24.05 38.02
CA ALA A 964 20.43 -25.17 37.41
C ALA A 964 19.54 -25.92 38.43
N GLU A 965 19.93 -25.99 39.69
CA GLU A 965 19.16 -26.68 40.77
C GLU A 965 18.04 -25.77 41.35
N GLY A 966 17.98 -24.52 40.98
CA GLY A 966 16.96 -23.58 41.46
C GLY A 966 17.10 -23.21 42.93
N LYS A 967 18.29 -23.26 43.50
CA LYS A 967 18.55 -22.88 44.90
C LYS A 967 18.26 -21.43 45.20
N ARG A 968 18.64 -20.55 44.23
CA ARG A 968 18.40 -19.08 44.33
C ARG A 968 16.92 -18.74 44.29
N LEU A 969 16.15 -19.39 43.45
CA LEU A 969 14.70 -19.21 43.39
C LEU A 969 13.99 -19.62 44.67
N ARG A 970 14.52 -20.58 45.39
CA ARG A 970 13.91 -21.17 46.60
C ARG A 970 14.47 -20.63 47.91
N MET A 971 15.38 -19.65 47.88
CA MET A 971 15.97 -19.02 49.06
C MET A 971 14.94 -18.54 50.06
#